data_04076567b2ca960d2ab587c8aa9d7289
#
_entry.id   04076567b2ca960d2ab587c8aa9d7289
#
_cell.length_a   1.000
_cell.length_b   1.000
_cell.length_c   1.000
_cell.angle_alpha   90.00
_cell.angle_beta   90.00
_cell.angle_gamma   90.00
#
_symmetry.space_group_name_H-M   'P 1'
#
loop_
_entity.id
_entity.type
_entity.pdbx_description
1 polymer ?
#
loop_
_entity_poly.entity_id
_entity_poly.type
_entity_poly.pdbx_seq_one_letter_code
_entity_poly.pdbx_strand_id
1 'polypeptide(L)'
;MRIQALSLFLVFCLCGVQAQVKTSQIPTWVTPTEYSQSPAIDKNELSQGTLQLLRDNQTHLVKETVYIRQVTQVIDNAAIQEAGTINVDYDPTFQELVFHEINILRNSSSIDKLQPNNFQLLRREANAENYLYDGSMTAMVNLSDVRPGDIIDYSYSIKGFNPIHKGLFSNSYTFDGYSPVGKINVRLLSNKPLKYKGFNGLEKPFLNKINGLNEYTWTSTDVTPLTYEEYDPAWNINYKLLLVSAYDSWASVVNWAVNVYQENQPLSDDLSSHIEQIASATEDEGERIQKVLDFVQEDIRYLGLEEGIGGYQPFSPNQVYEQRFGDCKDKSLLMASMLKQLDIEAYPMLVNTTLKQSILDFLPSPIFFDHCVVKVIDNSGKVYYYDPTISSQGGSYAKTHFPDYRYGLVIKRGVREFDQISSRSENKVEVKDEYRLDSIGKGAILKVKSVYHDAKADQMRQYFKSQSLNAINKEYEKYYANYFYNIKSIEHPQLTDDVLANRLQVIEKYKIDSIWQPMEDKKNLIEVQFVPNSIDGLLFIPNVEHRKNPVSLDYPSHHIHDITVHLPAAWDIQSEIESVEHDSFDYQYRATYIPFVNQLKLHFEIKSKKDHITVEKFSDYSRKVNDLSNKLGYVIYTTSDGSSLTEFETGNGTLKIVGLIAVAALIIMILVVRSNQSARNDAYRRRGGFY
;
A
#
# COMPACT_ATOMS: atom_id res chain seq x y z
N MET A 1 -31.84 31.22 -65.97
CA MET A 1 -30.58 30.45 -65.76
C MET A 1 -30.63 29.75 -64.41
N ARG A 2 -30.93 28.45 -64.45
CA ARG A 2 -30.96 27.61 -63.24
C ARG A 2 -29.60 26.92 -63.08
N ILE A 3 -28.89 27.17 -61.99
CA ILE A 3 -27.66 26.49 -61.64
C ILE A 3 -28.08 25.33 -60.75
N GLN A 4 -27.89 24.10 -61.25
CA GLN A 4 -28.01 22.87 -60.45
C GLN A 4 -26.72 22.65 -59.65
N ALA A 5 -26.83 22.68 -58.34
CA ALA A 5 -25.78 22.28 -57.49
C ALA A 5 -25.78 20.75 -57.33
N LEU A 6 -24.73 20.10 -57.82
CA LEU A 6 -24.48 18.67 -57.68
C LEU A 6 -23.82 18.41 -56.31
N SER A 7 -24.60 17.90 -55.36
CA SER A 7 -24.08 17.49 -54.04
C SER A 7 -23.47 16.11 -54.18
N LEU A 8 -22.12 16.04 -54.12
CA LEU A 8 -21.35 14.80 -54.06
C LEU A 8 -21.38 14.28 -52.62
N PHE A 9 -22.18 13.27 -52.33
CA PHE A 9 -22.20 12.55 -51.06
C PHE A 9 -20.99 11.60 -51.04
N LEU A 10 -19.90 11.98 -50.32
CA LEU A 10 -18.78 11.10 -50.02
C LEU A 10 -19.21 10.18 -48.87
N VAL A 11 -19.59 8.95 -49.20
CA VAL A 11 -19.79 7.89 -48.19
C VAL A 11 -18.41 7.44 -47.75
N PHE A 12 -17.95 7.97 -46.62
CA PHE A 12 -16.82 7.38 -45.87
C PHE A 12 -17.33 6.04 -45.32
N CYS A 13 -17.02 4.94 -45.99
CA CYS A 13 -17.01 3.63 -45.35
C CYS A 13 -15.91 3.63 -44.27
N LEU A 14 -16.27 3.95 -43.05
CA LEU A 14 -15.51 3.59 -41.86
C LEU A 14 -15.53 2.05 -41.77
N CYS A 15 -14.64 1.38 -42.53
CA CYS A 15 -14.22 0.04 -42.18
C CYS A 15 -13.50 0.17 -40.83
N GLY A 16 -14.25 0.02 -39.75
CA GLY A 16 -13.65 -0.24 -38.45
C GLY A 16 -12.79 -1.49 -38.60
N VAL A 17 -11.47 -1.33 -38.67
CA VAL A 17 -10.54 -2.42 -38.51
C VAL A 17 -10.72 -2.83 -37.05
N GLN A 18 -11.59 -3.81 -36.82
CA GLN A 18 -11.67 -4.48 -35.51
C GLN A 18 -10.31 -5.14 -35.32
N ALA A 19 -9.52 -4.61 -34.39
CA ALA A 19 -8.23 -5.19 -34.07
C ALA A 19 -8.50 -6.65 -33.65
N GLN A 20 -8.06 -7.59 -34.47
CA GLN A 20 -8.30 -9.01 -34.26
C GLN A 20 -7.09 -9.60 -33.57
N VAL A 21 -7.31 -10.40 -32.54
CA VAL A 21 -6.24 -11.17 -31.89
C VAL A 21 -5.57 -12.09 -32.90
N LYS A 22 -4.23 -12.08 -32.92
CA LYS A 22 -3.46 -12.95 -33.81
C LYS A 22 -3.42 -14.38 -33.27
N THR A 23 -3.38 -15.35 -34.18
CA THR A 23 -3.19 -16.76 -33.85
C THR A 23 -2.06 -17.37 -34.66
N SER A 24 -1.35 -18.34 -34.10
CA SER A 24 -0.34 -19.12 -34.80
C SER A 24 -0.13 -20.47 -34.13
N GLN A 25 0.63 -21.36 -34.77
CA GLN A 25 1.15 -22.58 -34.11
C GLN A 25 2.11 -22.21 -32.98
N ILE A 26 2.25 -23.11 -32.00
CA ILE A 26 3.22 -22.96 -30.90
C ILE A 26 4.64 -22.79 -31.51
N PRO A 27 5.40 -21.80 -31.02
CA PRO A 27 6.75 -21.56 -31.54
C PRO A 27 7.66 -22.78 -31.35
N THR A 28 8.50 -23.10 -32.36
CA THR A 28 9.37 -24.28 -32.37
C THR A 28 10.46 -24.31 -31.30
N TRP A 29 10.73 -23.19 -30.65
CA TRP A 29 11.68 -23.08 -29.53
C TRP A 29 11.05 -23.44 -28.18
N VAL A 30 9.73 -23.51 -28.08
CA VAL A 30 9.02 -23.92 -26.88
C VAL A 30 9.20 -25.41 -26.67
N THR A 31 9.51 -25.81 -25.44
CA THR A 31 9.57 -27.22 -25.04
C THR A 31 8.25 -27.60 -24.37
N PRO A 32 7.53 -28.62 -24.83
CA PRO A 32 6.32 -29.08 -24.18
C PRO A 32 6.57 -29.43 -22.71
N THR A 33 5.73 -28.89 -21.83
CA THR A 33 5.79 -29.18 -20.39
C THR A 33 4.70 -30.15 -20.02
N GLU A 34 5.08 -31.34 -19.56
CA GLU A 34 4.17 -32.35 -19.04
C GLU A 34 3.65 -31.97 -17.65
N TYR A 35 2.39 -32.28 -17.35
CA TYR A 35 1.74 -32.08 -16.06
C TYR A 35 0.89 -33.28 -15.65
N SER A 36 0.63 -33.43 -14.36
CA SER A 36 -0.28 -34.46 -13.85
C SER A 36 -1.71 -33.92 -13.84
N GLN A 37 -2.67 -34.72 -14.32
CA GLN A 37 -4.10 -34.43 -14.18
C GLN A 37 -4.63 -34.73 -12.77
N SER A 38 -3.82 -35.41 -11.95
CA SER A 38 -4.13 -35.76 -10.57
C SER A 38 -2.91 -35.54 -9.70
N PRO A 39 -2.51 -34.26 -9.47
CA PRO A 39 -1.38 -33.95 -8.60
C PRO A 39 -1.70 -34.37 -7.15
N ALA A 40 -0.64 -34.56 -6.35
CA ALA A 40 -0.77 -34.91 -4.93
C ALA A 40 -1.13 -33.67 -4.08
N ILE A 41 -2.32 -33.14 -4.30
CA ILE A 41 -2.82 -31.91 -3.67
C ILE A 41 -4.07 -32.21 -2.86
N ASP A 42 -4.14 -31.70 -1.64
CA ASP A 42 -5.37 -31.76 -0.84
C ASP A 42 -6.45 -30.83 -1.44
N LYS A 43 -7.57 -31.41 -1.84
CA LYS A 43 -8.70 -30.66 -2.40
C LYS A 43 -9.37 -29.72 -1.39
N ASN A 44 -9.17 -29.93 -0.09
CA ASN A 44 -9.69 -29.05 0.96
C ASN A 44 -8.91 -27.72 1.04
N GLU A 45 -7.73 -27.64 0.43
CA GLU A 45 -6.92 -26.42 0.34
C GLU A 45 -7.26 -25.56 -0.89
N LEU A 46 -8.20 -26.00 -1.73
CA LEU A 46 -8.60 -25.25 -2.91
C LEU A 46 -9.43 -24.02 -2.52
N SER A 47 -9.02 -22.86 -3.04
CA SER A 47 -9.81 -21.65 -3.03
C SER A 47 -10.54 -21.47 -4.37
N GLN A 48 -11.74 -20.90 -4.36
CA GLN A 48 -12.49 -20.52 -5.58
C GLN A 48 -12.92 -21.68 -6.49
N GLY A 49 -12.84 -22.96 -6.04
CA GLY A 49 -13.33 -24.11 -6.80
C GLY A 49 -12.55 -24.45 -8.07
N THR A 50 -11.30 -23.96 -8.20
CA THR A 50 -10.38 -24.29 -9.29
C THR A 50 -9.12 -24.98 -8.77
N LEU A 51 -8.51 -25.83 -9.60
CA LEU A 51 -7.16 -26.37 -9.38
C LEU A 51 -6.28 -26.02 -10.56
N GLN A 52 -5.25 -25.23 -10.33
CA GLN A 52 -4.24 -24.94 -11.34
C GLN A 52 -3.29 -26.12 -11.51
N LEU A 53 -3.41 -26.86 -12.62
CA LEU A 53 -2.58 -28.02 -12.90
C LEU A 53 -1.19 -27.64 -13.43
N LEU A 54 -1.11 -26.55 -14.21
CA LEU A 54 0.16 -26.08 -14.79
C LEU A 54 0.19 -24.55 -14.90
N ARG A 55 1.31 -23.98 -14.48
CA ARG A 55 1.80 -22.64 -14.84
C ARG A 55 3.13 -22.81 -15.59
N ASP A 56 3.15 -22.63 -16.91
CA ASP A 56 4.35 -22.73 -17.74
C ASP A 56 4.68 -21.37 -18.33
N ASN A 57 5.88 -20.87 -18.05
CA ASN A 57 6.42 -19.64 -18.58
C ASN A 57 7.75 -19.91 -19.25
N GLN A 58 7.86 -19.71 -20.56
CA GLN A 58 9.09 -19.90 -21.31
C GLN A 58 9.44 -18.61 -22.04
N THR A 59 10.65 -18.10 -21.83
CA THR A 59 11.10 -16.84 -22.41
C THR A 59 12.30 -17.05 -23.31
N HIS A 60 12.23 -16.54 -24.53
CA HIS A 60 13.34 -16.49 -25.46
C HIS A 60 13.88 -15.06 -25.56
N LEU A 61 14.93 -14.73 -24.81
CA LEU A 61 15.43 -13.37 -24.64
C LEU A 61 15.88 -12.74 -25.97
N VAL A 62 16.53 -13.51 -26.86
CA VAL A 62 17.01 -12.99 -28.15
C VAL A 62 15.85 -12.69 -29.12
N LYS A 63 14.73 -13.39 -28.99
CA LYS A 63 13.52 -13.14 -29.79
C LYS A 63 12.56 -12.19 -29.11
N GLU A 64 12.91 -11.74 -27.91
CA GLU A 64 12.05 -10.90 -27.06
C GLU A 64 10.61 -11.44 -27.00
N THR A 65 10.48 -12.76 -26.73
CA THR A 65 9.19 -13.45 -26.75
C THR A 65 9.02 -14.27 -25.50
N VAL A 66 7.87 -14.09 -24.85
CA VAL A 66 7.42 -14.91 -23.72
C VAL A 66 6.28 -15.80 -24.20
N TYR A 67 6.39 -17.11 -23.99
CA TYR A 67 5.33 -18.08 -24.16
C TYR A 67 4.77 -18.44 -22.79
N ILE A 68 3.44 -18.46 -22.66
CA ILE A 68 2.72 -18.80 -21.46
C ILE A 68 1.70 -19.89 -21.78
N ARG A 69 1.67 -20.95 -20.97
CA ARG A 69 0.60 -21.96 -20.98
C ARG A 69 0.03 -22.11 -19.56
N GLN A 70 -1.28 -22.06 -19.49
CA GLN A 70 -2.03 -22.23 -18.24
C GLN A 70 -2.98 -23.41 -18.41
N VAL A 71 -2.99 -24.29 -17.39
CA VAL A 71 -3.92 -25.43 -17.34
C VAL A 71 -4.64 -25.41 -16.03
N THR A 72 -5.96 -25.32 -16.06
CA THR A 72 -6.81 -25.20 -14.87
C THR A 72 -7.96 -26.20 -14.91
N GLN A 73 -8.15 -26.96 -13.86
CA GLN A 73 -9.29 -27.85 -13.69
C GLN A 73 -10.41 -27.13 -12.93
N VAL A 74 -11.62 -27.20 -13.48
CA VAL A 74 -12.85 -26.71 -12.84
C VAL A 74 -13.35 -27.79 -11.87
N ILE A 75 -13.37 -27.50 -10.57
CA ILE A 75 -13.74 -28.48 -9.54
C ILE A 75 -15.24 -28.45 -9.25
N ASP A 76 -15.80 -27.25 -9.14
CA ASP A 76 -17.21 -27.07 -8.81
C ASP A 76 -17.89 -25.96 -9.62
N ASN A 77 -19.17 -25.74 -9.37
CA ASN A 77 -19.96 -24.74 -10.10
C ASN A 77 -19.56 -23.29 -9.79
N ALA A 78 -19.01 -23.01 -8.62
CA ALA A 78 -18.59 -21.65 -8.25
C ALA A 78 -17.44 -21.15 -9.14
N ALA A 79 -16.62 -22.06 -9.63
CA ALA A 79 -15.46 -21.78 -10.47
C ALA A 79 -15.77 -21.54 -11.95
N ILE A 80 -16.97 -21.89 -12.43
CA ILE A 80 -17.28 -21.87 -13.87
C ILE A 80 -17.07 -20.49 -14.47
N GLN A 81 -17.50 -19.43 -13.78
CA GLN A 81 -17.40 -18.07 -14.30
C GLN A 81 -15.93 -17.63 -14.39
N GLU A 82 -15.16 -17.86 -13.36
CA GLU A 82 -13.73 -17.47 -13.33
C GLU A 82 -12.92 -18.29 -14.33
N ALA A 83 -13.02 -19.60 -14.30
CA ALA A 83 -12.30 -20.50 -15.22
C ALA A 83 -12.74 -20.33 -16.69
N GLY A 84 -14.01 -19.96 -16.92
CA GLY A 84 -14.57 -19.73 -18.25
C GLY A 84 -14.16 -18.40 -18.89
N THR A 85 -13.43 -17.52 -18.18
CA THR A 85 -13.00 -16.21 -18.70
C THR A 85 -11.49 -16.14 -18.79
N ILE A 86 -10.96 -16.04 -20.01
CA ILE A 86 -9.52 -15.84 -20.22
C ILE A 86 -9.27 -14.36 -20.49
N ASN A 87 -8.40 -13.76 -19.69
CA ASN A 87 -7.96 -12.37 -19.81
C ASN A 87 -6.44 -12.35 -19.97
N VAL A 88 -5.94 -11.66 -21.00
CA VAL A 88 -4.52 -11.45 -21.22
C VAL A 88 -4.26 -9.98 -21.47
N ASP A 89 -3.47 -9.38 -20.59
CA ASP A 89 -3.08 -7.98 -20.72
C ASP A 89 -1.79 -7.87 -21.54
N TYR A 90 -1.66 -6.81 -22.34
CA TYR A 90 -0.44 -6.49 -23.09
C TYR A 90 -0.43 -4.99 -23.41
N ASP A 91 0.78 -4.45 -23.61
CA ASP A 91 0.96 -3.07 -24.06
C ASP A 91 1.08 -3.01 -25.59
N PRO A 92 0.07 -2.51 -26.30
CA PRO A 92 0.07 -2.51 -27.77
C PRO A 92 1.11 -1.57 -28.39
N THR A 93 1.76 -0.69 -27.61
CA THR A 93 2.79 0.24 -28.11
C THR A 93 4.07 -0.47 -28.49
N PHE A 94 4.40 -1.59 -27.83
CA PHE A 94 5.61 -2.38 -28.12
C PHE A 94 5.39 -3.89 -28.06
N GLN A 95 4.20 -4.38 -27.70
CA GLN A 95 3.88 -5.80 -27.60
C GLN A 95 2.90 -6.27 -28.65
N GLU A 96 3.08 -7.51 -29.10
CA GLU A 96 2.16 -8.25 -29.93
C GLU A 96 1.69 -9.51 -29.20
N LEU A 97 0.37 -9.64 -28.99
CA LEU A 97 -0.24 -10.83 -28.40
C LEU A 97 -0.65 -11.83 -29.51
N VAL A 98 -0.26 -13.09 -29.34
CA VAL A 98 -0.54 -14.19 -30.26
C VAL A 98 -1.03 -15.41 -29.49
N PHE A 99 -2.27 -15.85 -29.68
CA PHE A 99 -2.77 -17.10 -29.12
C PHE A 99 -2.41 -18.30 -29.97
N HIS A 100 -2.14 -19.44 -29.29
CA HIS A 100 -1.75 -20.68 -29.97
C HIS A 100 -2.83 -21.74 -29.82
N GLU A 101 -3.38 -21.92 -28.62
CA GLU A 101 -4.39 -22.94 -28.33
C GLU A 101 -5.32 -22.44 -27.21
N ILE A 102 -6.59 -22.84 -27.31
CA ILE A 102 -7.58 -22.78 -26.22
C ILE A 102 -8.42 -24.05 -26.31
N ASN A 103 -8.23 -24.96 -25.38
CA ASN A 103 -8.87 -26.26 -25.37
C ASN A 103 -9.67 -26.49 -24.09
N ILE A 104 -10.85 -27.11 -24.18
CA ILE A 104 -11.55 -27.73 -23.05
C ILE A 104 -11.36 -29.25 -23.17
N LEU A 105 -10.66 -29.82 -22.21
CA LEU A 105 -10.49 -31.27 -22.12
C LEU A 105 -11.63 -31.85 -21.25
N ARG A 106 -12.47 -32.69 -21.83
CA ARG A 106 -13.64 -33.32 -21.21
C ARG A 106 -13.69 -34.79 -21.58
N ASN A 107 -13.73 -35.70 -20.60
CA ASN A 107 -13.83 -37.14 -20.83
C ASN A 107 -12.81 -37.64 -21.89
N SER A 108 -11.58 -37.26 -21.78
CA SER A 108 -10.46 -37.61 -22.71
C SER A 108 -10.62 -37.03 -24.14
N SER A 109 -11.59 -36.16 -24.37
CA SER A 109 -11.77 -35.48 -25.65
C SER A 109 -11.31 -34.02 -25.52
N SER A 110 -10.65 -33.50 -26.55
CA SER A 110 -10.27 -32.09 -26.65
C SER A 110 -11.29 -31.34 -27.50
N ILE A 111 -11.80 -30.23 -27.00
CA ILE A 111 -12.75 -29.34 -27.67
C ILE A 111 -12.02 -28.02 -27.92
N ASP A 112 -11.69 -27.74 -29.16
CA ASP A 112 -11.03 -26.48 -29.57
C ASP A 112 -12.01 -25.29 -29.42
N LYS A 113 -11.57 -24.28 -28.69
CA LYS A 113 -12.30 -23.04 -28.42
C LYS A 113 -11.57 -21.79 -28.96
N LEU A 114 -10.43 -21.95 -29.63
CA LEU A 114 -9.67 -20.83 -30.18
C LEU A 114 -10.37 -20.27 -31.43
N GLN A 115 -11.13 -19.22 -31.23
CA GLN A 115 -11.80 -18.50 -32.30
C GLN A 115 -11.46 -17.00 -32.21
N PRO A 116 -10.62 -16.47 -33.12
CA PRO A 116 -10.16 -15.07 -33.04
C PRO A 116 -11.27 -14.02 -32.98
N ASN A 117 -12.41 -14.30 -33.57
CA ASN A 117 -13.57 -13.39 -33.58
C ASN A 117 -14.32 -13.32 -32.25
N ASN A 118 -14.07 -14.22 -31.31
CA ASN A 118 -14.71 -14.24 -29.99
C ASN A 118 -13.98 -13.39 -28.96
N PHE A 119 -12.81 -12.86 -29.29
CA PHE A 119 -12.06 -11.99 -28.40
C PHE A 119 -12.62 -10.58 -28.41
N GLN A 120 -12.70 -10.00 -27.21
CA GLN A 120 -12.94 -8.59 -26.99
C GLN A 120 -11.62 -7.93 -26.59
N LEU A 121 -11.24 -6.87 -27.27
CA LEU A 121 -10.09 -6.07 -26.91
C LEU A 121 -10.58 -4.85 -26.14
N LEU A 122 -10.22 -4.78 -24.87
CA LEU A 122 -10.69 -3.76 -23.95
C LEU A 122 -9.50 -2.93 -23.46
N ARG A 123 -9.61 -1.61 -23.49
CA ARG A 123 -8.68 -0.76 -22.75
C ARG A 123 -9.12 -0.78 -21.28
N ARG A 124 -8.33 -1.40 -20.43
CA ARG A 124 -8.62 -1.56 -19.01
C ARG A 124 -7.56 -0.87 -18.19
N GLU A 125 -7.82 0.36 -17.84
CA GLU A 125 -6.98 1.17 -16.96
C GLU A 125 -7.18 0.71 -15.50
N ALA A 126 -6.49 -0.32 -15.09
CA ALA A 126 -6.70 -0.94 -13.79
C ALA A 126 -6.32 -0.05 -12.60
N ASN A 127 -5.52 0.99 -12.83
CA ASN A 127 -5.05 1.93 -11.82
C ASN A 127 -5.67 3.34 -12.00
N ALA A 128 -6.74 3.48 -12.78
CA ALA A 128 -7.38 4.77 -13.04
C ALA A 128 -7.91 5.45 -11.76
N GLU A 129 -8.34 4.69 -10.76
CA GLU A 129 -8.75 5.21 -9.45
C GLU A 129 -7.60 5.89 -8.69
N ASN A 130 -6.34 5.56 -9.03
CA ASN A 130 -5.13 6.18 -8.50
C ASN A 130 -4.52 7.19 -9.47
N TYR A 131 -5.29 7.62 -10.47
CA TYR A 131 -4.86 8.56 -11.51
C TYR A 131 -3.63 8.07 -12.32
N LEU A 132 -3.47 6.75 -12.50
CA LEU A 132 -2.44 6.13 -13.32
C LEU A 132 -3.07 5.43 -14.53
N TYR A 133 -2.62 5.81 -15.73
CA TYR A 133 -3.12 5.32 -17.00
C TYR A 133 -1.94 4.73 -17.78
N ASP A 134 -1.89 3.41 -17.91
CA ASP A 134 -0.76 2.69 -18.53
C ASP A 134 -0.99 2.32 -20.00
N GLY A 135 -2.20 2.57 -20.54
CA GLY A 135 -2.52 2.29 -21.93
C GLY A 135 -2.66 0.81 -22.28
N SER A 136 -2.59 -0.08 -21.30
CA SER A 136 -2.67 -1.52 -21.55
C SER A 136 -4.01 -1.94 -22.10
N MET A 137 -3.96 -2.98 -22.96
CA MET A 137 -5.12 -3.64 -23.55
C MET A 137 -5.29 -5.03 -22.95
N THR A 138 -6.54 -5.38 -22.63
CA THR A 138 -6.91 -6.74 -22.24
C THR A 138 -7.61 -7.44 -23.40
N ALA A 139 -7.02 -8.55 -23.85
CA ALA A 139 -7.72 -9.49 -24.73
C ALA A 139 -8.53 -10.46 -23.87
N MET A 140 -9.85 -10.35 -23.96
CA MET A 140 -10.78 -11.15 -23.17
C MET A 140 -11.58 -12.11 -24.07
N VAL A 141 -11.69 -13.37 -23.65
CA VAL A 141 -12.58 -14.36 -24.27
C VAL A 141 -13.37 -15.12 -23.22
N ASN A 142 -14.67 -15.24 -23.42
CA ASN A 142 -15.56 -16.04 -22.59
C ASN A 142 -15.82 -17.38 -23.25
N LEU A 143 -15.46 -18.46 -22.58
CA LEU A 143 -15.66 -19.82 -23.07
C LEU A 143 -17.08 -20.29 -22.78
N SER A 144 -17.75 -20.76 -23.81
CA SER A 144 -19.09 -21.35 -23.67
C SER A 144 -19.02 -22.82 -23.22
N ASP A 145 -20.04 -23.27 -22.48
CA ASP A 145 -20.23 -24.68 -22.06
C ASP A 145 -19.08 -25.23 -21.18
N VAL A 146 -18.58 -24.39 -20.25
CA VAL A 146 -17.65 -24.84 -19.21
C VAL A 146 -18.43 -25.55 -18.10
N ARG A 147 -17.92 -26.69 -17.62
CA ARG A 147 -18.59 -27.55 -16.63
C ARG A 147 -17.61 -28.01 -15.54
N PRO A 148 -18.09 -28.36 -14.34
CA PRO A 148 -17.26 -29.05 -13.35
C PRO A 148 -16.64 -30.33 -13.93
N GLY A 149 -15.37 -30.54 -13.65
CA GLY A 149 -14.58 -31.66 -14.18
C GLY A 149 -13.82 -31.33 -15.47
N ASP A 150 -14.15 -30.23 -16.16
CA ASP A 150 -13.40 -29.79 -17.34
C ASP A 150 -11.99 -29.34 -16.96
N ILE A 151 -11.04 -29.54 -17.89
CA ILE A 151 -9.71 -28.93 -17.81
C ILE A 151 -9.60 -27.91 -18.93
N ILE A 152 -9.33 -26.66 -18.59
CA ILE A 152 -9.11 -25.56 -19.53
C ILE A 152 -7.61 -25.44 -19.72
N ASP A 153 -7.15 -25.65 -20.95
CA ASP A 153 -5.74 -25.59 -21.34
C ASP A 153 -5.58 -24.56 -22.46
N TYR A 154 -4.86 -23.48 -22.17
CA TYR A 154 -4.63 -22.44 -23.16
C TYR A 154 -3.20 -21.93 -23.15
N SER A 155 -2.76 -21.49 -24.33
CA SER A 155 -1.42 -20.95 -24.51
C SER A 155 -1.38 -19.76 -25.46
N TYR A 156 -0.47 -18.83 -25.15
CA TYR A 156 -0.24 -17.64 -25.95
C TYR A 156 1.22 -17.18 -25.86
N SER A 157 1.62 -16.30 -26.74
CA SER A 157 2.90 -15.60 -26.67
C SER A 157 2.68 -14.09 -26.68
N ILE A 158 3.52 -13.38 -25.90
CA ILE A 158 3.69 -11.94 -25.98
C ILE A 158 5.08 -11.68 -26.58
N LYS A 159 5.13 -10.99 -27.73
CA LYS A 159 6.36 -10.63 -28.44
C LYS A 159 6.63 -9.14 -28.26
N GLY A 160 7.85 -8.80 -27.95
CA GLY A 160 8.31 -7.43 -27.68
C GLY A 160 8.56 -7.19 -26.20
N PHE A 161 9.75 -6.69 -25.87
CA PHE A 161 10.11 -6.21 -24.54
C PHE A 161 10.04 -4.67 -24.51
N ASN A 162 9.89 -4.09 -23.32
CA ASN A 162 9.88 -2.64 -23.19
C ASN A 162 11.21 -2.06 -23.68
N PRO A 163 11.21 -1.23 -24.74
CA PRO A 163 12.43 -0.72 -25.36
C PRO A 163 13.26 0.20 -24.46
N ILE A 164 12.68 0.70 -23.37
CA ILE A 164 13.37 1.54 -22.38
C ILE A 164 14.57 0.81 -21.75
N HIS A 165 14.52 -0.52 -21.64
CA HIS A 165 15.58 -1.34 -21.06
C HIS A 165 16.69 -1.68 -22.07
N LYS A 166 16.56 -1.31 -23.35
CA LYS A 166 17.56 -1.54 -24.42
C LYS A 166 18.03 -2.99 -24.50
N GLY A 167 17.10 -3.93 -24.39
CA GLY A 167 17.36 -5.39 -24.44
C GLY A 167 17.92 -6.00 -23.16
N LEU A 168 18.04 -5.24 -22.07
CA LEU A 168 18.38 -5.79 -20.75
C LEU A 168 17.12 -6.38 -20.11
N PHE A 169 17.07 -7.70 -20.01
CA PHE A 169 15.94 -8.41 -19.42
C PHE A 169 16.05 -8.48 -17.90
N SER A 170 14.95 -8.24 -17.22
CA SER A 170 14.78 -8.53 -15.80
C SER A 170 13.35 -8.98 -15.54
N ASN A 171 13.19 -9.95 -14.65
CA ASN A 171 11.87 -10.39 -14.23
C ASN A 171 11.92 -11.06 -12.85
N SER A 172 10.75 -11.23 -12.24
CA SER A 172 10.55 -12.03 -11.04
C SER A 172 9.47 -13.09 -11.29
N TYR A 173 9.67 -14.28 -10.73
CA TYR A 173 8.73 -15.40 -10.86
C TYR A 173 8.45 -15.98 -9.49
N THR A 174 7.16 -16.13 -9.14
CA THR A 174 6.72 -16.72 -7.89
C THR A 174 6.48 -18.22 -8.08
N PHE A 175 7.05 -19.03 -7.20
CA PHE A 175 6.93 -20.50 -7.19
C PHE A 175 6.03 -21.02 -6.09
N ASP A 176 5.26 -20.16 -5.47
CA ASP A 176 4.23 -20.44 -4.47
C ASP A 176 2.95 -19.65 -4.82
N GLY A 177 1.91 -19.82 -4.02
CA GLY A 177 0.67 -19.05 -4.13
C GLY A 177 -0.26 -19.35 -2.95
N TYR A 178 -1.36 -18.65 -2.87
CA TYR A 178 -2.41 -18.89 -1.85
C TYR A 178 -3.36 -20.00 -2.24
N SER A 179 -3.21 -20.58 -3.43
CA SER A 179 -3.89 -21.80 -3.89
C SER A 179 -2.84 -22.81 -4.33
N PRO A 180 -3.09 -24.10 -4.19
CA PRO A 180 -2.17 -25.13 -4.61
C PRO A 180 -2.01 -25.13 -6.13
N VAL A 181 -0.80 -25.51 -6.61
CA VAL A 181 -0.49 -25.62 -8.03
C VAL A 181 0.18 -26.96 -8.32
N GLY A 182 -0.33 -27.70 -9.30
CA GLY A 182 0.22 -28.99 -9.68
C GLY A 182 1.66 -28.92 -10.16
N LYS A 183 1.95 -27.95 -11.05
CA LYS A 183 3.30 -27.72 -11.55
C LYS A 183 3.53 -26.26 -11.96
N ILE A 184 4.68 -25.73 -11.58
CA ILE A 184 5.18 -24.44 -12.03
C ILE A 184 6.47 -24.69 -12.80
N ASN A 185 6.58 -24.19 -14.01
CA ASN A 185 7.77 -24.27 -14.85
C ASN A 185 8.16 -22.89 -15.36
N VAL A 186 9.43 -22.53 -15.19
CA VAL A 186 10.04 -21.31 -15.77
C VAL A 186 11.25 -21.72 -16.55
N ARG A 187 11.28 -21.39 -17.85
CA ARG A 187 12.38 -21.72 -18.78
C ARG A 187 12.85 -20.47 -19.50
N LEU A 188 14.15 -20.20 -19.44
CA LEU A 188 14.75 -19.01 -20.04
C LEU A 188 15.83 -19.42 -21.03
N LEU A 189 15.79 -18.85 -22.25
CA LEU A 189 16.79 -19.01 -23.30
C LEU A 189 17.52 -17.68 -23.51
N SER A 190 18.84 -17.67 -23.29
CA SER A 190 19.66 -16.46 -23.41
C SER A 190 20.98 -16.73 -24.13
N ASN A 191 21.42 -15.81 -24.99
CA ASN A 191 22.74 -15.82 -25.60
C ASN A 191 23.87 -15.35 -24.67
N LYS A 192 23.52 -14.74 -23.53
CA LYS A 192 24.43 -14.27 -22.49
C LYS A 192 24.12 -14.96 -21.16
N PRO A 193 25.09 -15.10 -20.25
CA PRO A 193 24.81 -15.54 -18.90
C PRO A 193 23.82 -14.59 -18.19
N LEU A 194 22.89 -15.16 -17.43
CA LEU A 194 21.92 -14.42 -16.61
C LEU A 194 22.31 -14.51 -15.14
N LYS A 195 22.13 -13.42 -14.41
CA LYS A 195 22.12 -13.42 -12.95
C LYS A 195 20.76 -13.89 -12.48
N TYR A 196 20.75 -14.75 -11.47
CA TYR A 196 19.52 -15.20 -10.82
C TYR A 196 19.73 -15.33 -9.32
N LYS A 197 18.67 -15.13 -8.55
CA LYS A 197 18.63 -15.34 -7.09
C LYS A 197 17.29 -15.97 -6.73
N GLY A 198 17.33 -17.10 -6.01
CA GLY A 198 16.17 -17.75 -5.42
C GLY A 198 16.05 -17.40 -3.95
N PHE A 199 14.81 -17.22 -3.47
CA PHE A 199 14.47 -17.02 -2.07
C PHE A 199 13.71 -18.23 -1.53
N ASN A 200 13.76 -18.41 -0.20
CA ASN A 200 12.97 -19.39 0.56
C ASN A 200 13.10 -20.83 0.05
N GLY A 201 14.36 -21.22 -0.19
CA GLY A 201 14.68 -22.60 -0.59
C GLY A 201 14.34 -22.94 -2.04
N LEU A 202 14.12 -21.94 -2.91
CA LEU A 202 14.00 -22.20 -4.33
C LEU A 202 15.31 -22.80 -4.86
N GLU A 203 15.23 -23.97 -5.48
CA GLU A 203 16.39 -24.69 -6.01
C GLU A 203 17.06 -23.92 -7.16
N LYS A 204 18.33 -24.26 -7.40
CA LYS A 204 19.06 -23.74 -8.57
C LYS A 204 18.46 -24.30 -9.86
N PRO A 205 18.61 -23.57 -11.00
CA PRO A 205 18.08 -24.04 -12.27
C PRO A 205 18.82 -25.30 -12.77
N PHE A 206 18.12 -26.13 -13.51
CA PHE A 206 18.77 -27.04 -14.44
C PHE A 206 19.39 -26.21 -15.57
N LEU A 207 20.69 -26.40 -15.81
CA LEU A 207 21.44 -25.66 -16.81
C LEU A 207 21.75 -26.55 -18.00
N ASN A 208 21.47 -26.09 -19.22
CA ASN A 208 21.76 -26.77 -20.46
C ASN A 208 22.19 -25.76 -21.52
N LYS A 209 22.61 -26.28 -22.70
CA LYS A 209 22.81 -25.48 -23.92
C LYS A 209 22.01 -26.06 -25.05
N ILE A 210 21.22 -25.23 -25.72
CA ILE A 210 20.42 -25.63 -26.87
C ILE A 210 20.59 -24.60 -28.00
N ASN A 211 20.97 -25.07 -29.19
CA ASN A 211 21.14 -24.20 -30.37
C ASN A 211 22.05 -22.98 -30.13
N GLY A 212 23.10 -23.14 -29.31
CA GLY A 212 24.03 -22.06 -28.97
C GLY A 212 23.57 -21.12 -27.87
N LEU A 213 22.38 -21.31 -27.30
CA LEU A 213 21.84 -20.52 -26.20
C LEU A 213 22.05 -21.23 -24.86
N ASN A 214 22.22 -20.46 -23.78
CA ASN A 214 22.13 -20.96 -22.42
C ASN A 214 20.67 -21.17 -22.09
N GLU A 215 20.34 -22.34 -21.59
CA GLU A 215 19.01 -22.71 -21.14
C GLU A 215 19.01 -22.84 -19.60
N TYR A 216 18.06 -22.16 -18.95
CA TYR A 216 17.84 -22.20 -17.52
C TYR A 216 16.42 -22.71 -17.30
N THR A 217 16.25 -23.76 -16.48
CA THR A 217 14.92 -24.29 -16.17
C THR A 217 14.75 -24.45 -14.65
N TRP A 218 13.68 -23.89 -14.12
CA TRP A 218 13.21 -24.08 -12.74
C TRP A 218 11.86 -24.77 -12.78
N THR A 219 11.66 -25.75 -11.90
CA THR A 219 10.40 -26.48 -11.81
C THR A 219 10.06 -26.74 -10.35
N SER A 220 8.80 -26.55 -9.97
CA SER A 220 8.22 -27.00 -8.72
C SER A 220 6.98 -27.83 -9.02
N THR A 221 6.76 -28.94 -8.29
CA THR A 221 5.60 -29.82 -8.42
C THR A 221 4.87 -29.92 -7.09
N ASP A 222 3.58 -30.20 -7.14
CA ASP A 222 2.71 -30.38 -5.97
C ASP A 222 2.90 -29.25 -4.93
N VAL A 223 2.80 -28.02 -5.44
CA VAL A 223 3.04 -26.80 -4.65
C VAL A 223 1.90 -26.60 -3.67
N THR A 224 2.24 -26.66 -2.37
CA THR A 224 1.29 -26.38 -1.29
C THR A 224 1.05 -24.88 -1.15
N PRO A 225 -0.17 -24.46 -0.75
CA PRO A 225 -0.47 -23.04 -0.60
C PRO A 225 0.29 -22.40 0.57
N LEU A 226 0.56 -21.11 0.42
CA LEU A 226 1.07 -20.30 1.51
C LEU A 226 -0.02 -20.07 2.54
N THR A 227 0.34 -20.21 3.82
CA THR A 227 -0.54 -19.79 4.90
C THR A 227 -0.52 -18.26 4.99
N TYR A 228 -1.70 -17.64 4.86
CA TYR A 228 -1.85 -16.22 5.11
C TYR A 228 -1.77 -15.95 6.62
N GLU A 229 -0.91 -15.03 7.00
CA GLU A 229 -0.82 -14.53 8.37
C GLU A 229 -1.12 -13.03 8.38
N GLU A 230 -2.09 -12.60 9.19
CA GLU A 230 -2.41 -11.19 9.32
C GLU A 230 -1.22 -10.38 9.83
N TYR A 231 -1.11 -9.12 9.40
CA TYR A 231 -0.04 -8.20 9.79
C TYR A 231 1.38 -8.67 9.44
N ASP A 232 1.52 -9.55 8.44
CA ASP A 232 2.85 -9.84 7.88
C ASP A 232 3.43 -8.57 7.25
N PRO A 233 4.66 -8.14 7.61
CA PRO A 233 5.26 -6.95 7.00
C PRO A 233 5.41 -7.11 5.48
N ALA A 234 5.05 -6.09 4.72
CA ALA A 234 5.11 -6.14 3.25
C ALA A 234 6.54 -6.36 2.70
N TRP A 235 7.58 -6.03 3.49
CA TRP A 235 8.98 -6.30 3.15
C TRP A 235 9.42 -7.75 3.43
N ASN A 236 8.60 -8.55 4.12
CA ASN A 236 8.92 -9.94 4.44
C ASN A 236 8.65 -10.84 3.23
N ILE A 237 9.72 -11.29 2.58
CA ILE A 237 9.62 -12.24 1.46
C ILE A 237 9.50 -13.65 2.05
N ASN A 238 8.29 -14.12 2.30
CA ASN A 238 8.01 -15.43 2.91
C ASN A 238 7.65 -16.54 1.90
N TYR A 239 7.75 -16.26 0.62
CA TYR A 239 7.41 -17.17 -0.49
C TYR A 239 8.63 -17.45 -1.40
N LYS A 240 8.57 -18.57 -2.12
CA LYS A 240 9.61 -18.92 -3.11
C LYS A 240 9.56 -17.95 -4.28
N LEU A 241 10.56 -17.09 -4.37
CA LEU A 241 10.71 -16.07 -5.39
C LEU A 241 11.99 -16.30 -6.17
N LEU A 242 11.89 -16.28 -7.50
CA LEU A 242 13.03 -16.24 -8.41
C LEU A 242 13.17 -14.81 -8.94
N LEU A 243 14.34 -14.23 -8.77
CA LEU A 243 14.74 -13.01 -9.47
C LEU A 243 15.72 -13.36 -10.59
N VAL A 244 15.54 -12.73 -11.75
CA VAL A 244 16.45 -12.81 -12.88
C VAL A 244 16.76 -11.40 -13.37
N SER A 245 18.05 -11.13 -13.66
CA SER A 245 18.46 -9.82 -14.18
C SER A 245 19.65 -9.92 -15.13
N ALA A 246 19.59 -9.12 -16.19
CA ALA A 246 20.71 -8.85 -17.09
C ALA A 246 21.50 -7.59 -16.70
N TYR A 247 21.10 -6.85 -15.68
CA TYR A 247 21.86 -5.72 -15.14
C TYR A 247 23.03 -6.21 -14.29
N ASP A 248 24.24 -5.68 -14.53
CA ASP A 248 25.44 -6.17 -13.86
C ASP A 248 25.59 -5.64 -12.42
N SER A 249 25.05 -4.47 -12.13
CA SER A 249 25.22 -3.81 -10.84
C SER A 249 24.18 -2.70 -10.65
N TRP A 250 24.01 -2.21 -9.42
CA TRP A 250 23.21 -1.02 -9.16
C TRP A 250 23.77 0.22 -9.88
N ALA A 251 25.10 0.29 -10.10
CA ALA A 251 25.68 1.34 -10.93
C ALA A 251 25.19 1.28 -12.39
N SER A 252 24.93 0.09 -12.95
CA SER A 252 24.34 -0.01 -14.29
C SER A 252 22.88 0.44 -14.33
N VAL A 253 22.13 0.23 -13.26
CA VAL A 253 20.77 0.77 -13.07
C VAL A 253 20.79 2.29 -12.97
N VAL A 254 21.73 2.87 -12.19
CA VAL A 254 21.90 4.32 -12.11
C VAL A 254 22.25 4.92 -13.47
N ASN A 255 23.19 4.32 -14.22
CA ASN A 255 23.55 4.80 -15.56
C ASN A 255 22.37 4.73 -16.54
N TRP A 256 21.54 3.69 -16.45
CA TRP A 256 20.29 3.61 -17.19
C TRP A 256 19.35 4.75 -16.80
N ALA A 257 19.10 4.96 -15.50
CA ALA A 257 18.20 5.98 -14.99
C ALA A 257 18.65 7.41 -15.38
N VAL A 258 19.95 7.71 -15.27
CA VAL A 258 20.50 9.03 -15.71
C VAL A 258 20.23 9.31 -17.19
N ASN A 259 20.29 8.28 -18.04
CA ASN A 259 19.99 8.43 -19.46
C ASN A 259 18.47 8.57 -19.74
N VAL A 260 17.63 7.96 -18.93
CA VAL A 260 16.17 8.01 -19.04
C VAL A 260 15.62 9.35 -18.54
N TYR A 261 16.12 9.85 -17.41
CA TYR A 261 15.64 11.08 -16.76
C TYR A 261 16.13 12.37 -17.44
N GLN A 262 17.28 12.34 -18.14
CA GLN A 262 17.82 13.50 -18.89
C GLN A 262 17.81 14.81 -18.10
N GLU A 263 18.36 14.81 -16.88
CA GLU A 263 18.26 15.90 -15.89
C GLU A 263 18.72 17.30 -16.37
N ASN A 264 19.52 17.40 -17.42
CA ASN A 264 20.14 18.65 -17.87
C ASN A 264 19.44 19.24 -19.11
N GLN A 265 18.12 19.18 -19.16
CA GLN A 265 17.35 19.84 -20.22
C GLN A 265 17.28 21.34 -19.94
N PRO A 266 17.39 22.23 -20.97
CA PRO A 266 17.18 23.64 -20.77
C PRO A 266 15.74 23.91 -20.31
N LEU A 267 15.60 24.79 -19.31
CA LEU A 267 14.30 25.20 -18.82
C LEU A 267 13.70 26.29 -19.74
N SER A 268 12.37 26.29 -19.85
CA SER A 268 11.65 27.32 -20.59
C SER A 268 11.74 28.69 -19.90
N ASP A 269 11.52 29.77 -20.66
CA ASP A 269 11.50 31.12 -20.11
C ASP A 269 10.45 31.30 -19.01
N ASP A 270 9.27 30.67 -19.17
CA ASP A 270 8.19 30.74 -18.18
C ASP A 270 8.57 30.04 -16.87
N LEU A 271 9.13 28.82 -16.95
CA LEU A 271 9.60 28.10 -15.77
C LEU A 271 10.76 28.81 -15.11
N SER A 272 11.74 29.34 -15.91
CA SER A 272 12.86 30.11 -15.39
C SER A 272 12.40 31.39 -14.69
N SER A 273 11.43 32.10 -15.25
CA SER A 273 10.85 33.30 -14.64
C SER A 273 10.14 33.00 -13.32
N HIS A 274 9.45 31.86 -13.22
CA HIS A 274 8.85 31.41 -11.96
C HIS A 274 9.91 31.13 -10.90
N ILE A 275 11.01 30.45 -11.27
CA ILE A 275 12.14 30.18 -10.36
C ILE A 275 12.80 31.48 -9.89
N GLU A 276 12.98 32.47 -10.79
CA GLU A 276 13.50 33.79 -10.44
C GLU A 276 12.59 34.54 -9.46
N GLN A 277 11.26 34.39 -9.56
CA GLN A 277 10.33 34.94 -8.57
C GLN A 277 10.55 34.29 -7.18
N ILE A 278 10.79 32.99 -7.11
CA ILE A 278 11.11 32.28 -5.86
C ILE A 278 12.46 32.82 -5.32
N ALA A 279 13.47 32.92 -6.16
CA ALA A 279 14.79 33.44 -5.77
C ALA A 279 14.72 34.87 -5.21
N SER A 280 13.90 35.74 -5.83
CA SER A 280 13.74 37.14 -5.46
C SER A 280 12.90 37.33 -4.18
N ALA A 281 12.07 36.36 -3.85
CA ALA A 281 11.16 36.41 -2.69
C ALA A 281 11.90 36.18 -1.35
N THR A 282 13.04 35.48 -1.37
CA THR A 282 13.82 35.18 -0.17
C THR A 282 15.27 34.83 -0.50
N GLU A 283 16.21 35.26 0.37
CA GLU A 283 17.60 34.81 0.31
C GLU A 283 17.88 33.55 1.11
N ASP A 284 16.93 33.14 1.97
CA ASP A 284 17.03 31.93 2.78
C ASP A 284 16.87 30.67 1.91
N GLU A 285 17.91 29.84 1.89
CA GLU A 285 17.96 28.63 1.11
C GLU A 285 16.82 27.63 1.51
N GLY A 286 16.56 27.52 2.81
CA GLY A 286 15.51 26.63 3.32
C GLY A 286 14.12 27.08 2.89
N GLU A 287 13.85 28.39 2.88
CA GLU A 287 12.60 28.93 2.34
C GLU A 287 12.48 28.72 0.83
N ARG A 288 13.58 28.79 0.07
CA ARG A 288 13.59 28.44 -1.36
C ARG A 288 13.22 26.99 -1.59
N ILE A 289 13.84 26.07 -0.83
CA ILE A 289 13.50 24.63 -0.87
C ILE A 289 12.02 24.44 -0.57
N GLN A 290 11.50 25.07 0.49
CA GLN A 290 10.09 24.95 0.88
C GLN A 290 9.15 25.45 -0.22
N LYS A 291 9.41 26.63 -0.79
CA LYS A 291 8.58 27.20 -1.87
C LYS A 291 8.55 26.32 -3.12
N VAL A 292 9.68 25.71 -3.50
CA VAL A 292 9.72 24.75 -4.61
C VAL A 292 8.94 23.50 -4.28
N LEU A 293 9.10 22.94 -3.06
CA LEU A 293 8.35 21.77 -2.61
C LEU A 293 6.84 22.03 -2.61
N ASP A 294 6.41 23.14 -1.99
CA ASP A 294 5.00 23.53 -1.91
C ASP A 294 4.39 23.67 -3.31
N PHE A 295 5.10 24.37 -4.23
CA PHE A 295 4.66 24.50 -5.61
C PHE A 295 4.47 23.14 -6.29
N VAL A 296 5.46 22.26 -6.18
CA VAL A 296 5.37 20.95 -6.84
C VAL A 296 4.32 20.06 -6.18
N GLN A 297 4.11 20.15 -4.88
CA GLN A 297 3.10 19.37 -4.17
C GLN A 297 1.67 19.83 -4.47
N GLU A 298 1.40 21.15 -4.42
CA GLU A 298 0.04 21.71 -4.45
C GLU A 298 -0.41 22.15 -5.85
N ASP A 299 0.49 22.72 -6.68
CA ASP A 299 0.16 23.25 -8.01
C ASP A 299 0.30 22.22 -9.14
N ILE A 300 1.09 21.15 -8.93
CA ILE A 300 1.24 20.06 -9.89
C ILE A 300 0.41 18.88 -9.41
N ARG A 301 -0.71 18.64 -10.06
CA ARG A 301 -1.65 17.56 -9.74
C ARG A 301 -1.02 16.19 -10.01
N TYR A 302 -1.26 15.19 -9.15
CA TYR A 302 -0.81 13.82 -9.39
C TYR A 302 -1.65 13.15 -10.49
N LEU A 303 -1.02 12.81 -11.60
CA LEU A 303 -1.60 12.07 -12.72
C LEU A 303 -0.48 11.42 -13.54
N GLY A 304 -0.48 10.10 -13.68
CA GLY A 304 0.46 9.34 -14.49
C GLY A 304 -0.14 8.94 -15.83
N LEU A 305 0.53 9.36 -16.91
CA LEU A 305 0.29 8.84 -18.25
C LEU A 305 1.47 7.93 -18.59
N GLU A 306 1.34 6.63 -18.26
CA GLU A 306 2.43 5.66 -18.25
C GLU A 306 2.46 4.77 -19.50
N GLU A 307 1.75 5.14 -20.57
CA GLU A 307 1.69 4.38 -21.82
C GLU A 307 3.09 4.14 -22.41
N GLY A 308 3.37 2.90 -22.78
CA GLY A 308 4.62 2.49 -23.39
C GLY A 308 5.82 2.64 -22.45
N ILE A 309 6.74 3.53 -22.81
CA ILE A 309 7.94 3.82 -21.98
C ILE A 309 7.63 4.79 -20.83
N GLY A 310 6.44 5.39 -20.81
CA GLY A 310 6.03 6.41 -19.84
C GLY A 310 6.00 5.91 -18.40
N GLY A 311 5.90 4.59 -18.16
CA GLY A 311 6.05 4.00 -16.84
C GLY A 311 7.43 4.21 -16.20
N TYR A 312 8.46 4.49 -17.01
CA TYR A 312 9.85 4.70 -16.55
C TYR A 312 10.41 6.07 -16.90
N GLN A 313 10.04 6.62 -18.07
CA GLN A 313 10.56 7.90 -18.54
C GLN A 313 9.67 9.04 -18.06
N PRO A 314 10.23 10.02 -17.32
CA PRO A 314 9.48 11.21 -16.94
C PRO A 314 9.24 12.15 -18.14
N PHE A 315 8.17 12.92 -18.07
CA PHE A 315 8.02 14.12 -18.88
C PHE A 315 9.11 15.13 -18.56
N SER A 316 9.42 16.02 -19.53
CA SER A 316 10.36 17.11 -19.27
C SER A 316 9.83 18.08 -18.21
N PRO A 317 10.70 18.74 -17.42
CA PRO A 317 10.27 19.75 -16.44
C PRO A 317 9.38 20.83 -17.05
N ASN A 318 9.68 21.28 -18.29
CA ASN A 318 8.90 22.27 -19.00
C ASN A 318 7.47 21.79 -19.29
N GLN A 319 7.33 20.55 -19.74
CA GLN A 319 6.04 19.95 -20.02
C GLN A 319 5.20 19.78 -18.76
N VAL A 320 5.80 19.30 -17.65
CA VAL A 320 5.11 19.15 -16.36
C VAL A 320 4.65 20.50 -15.83
N TYR A 321 5.50 21.51 -15.93
CA TYR A 321 5.18 22.89 -15.54
C TYR A 321 4.01 23.46 -16.36
N GLU A 322 4.00 23.26 -17.68
CA GLU A 322 2.95 23.75 -18.59
C GLU A 322 1.61 23.04 -18.34
N GLN A 323 1.61 21.70 -18.29
CA GLN A 323 0.40 20.89 -18.17
C GLN A 323 -0.20 20.83 -16.77
N ARG A 324 0.58 21.20 -15.73
CA ARG A 324 0.18 21.22 -14.32
C ARG A 324 -0.25 19.85 -13.76
N PHE A 325 0.28 18.76 -14.32
CA PHE A 325 0.16 17.42 -13.78
C PHE A 325 1.38 16.57 -14.12
N GLY A 326 1.58 15.53 -13.34
CA GLY A 326 2.62 14.52 -13.51
C GLY A 326 2.60 13.51 -12.38
N ASP A 327 3.27 12.39 -12.57
CA ASP A 327 3.41 11.36 -11.55
C ASP A 327 4.68 11.54 -10.69
N CYS A 328 5.07 10.50 -9.91
CA CYS A 328 6.19 10.60 -8.98
C CYS A 328 7.50 10.98 -9.65
N LYS A 329 7.84 10.40 -10.81
CA LYS A 329 9.07 10.67 -11.54
C LYS A 329 9.07 12.06 -12.19
N ASP A 330 7.92 12.51 -12.69
CA ASP A 330 7.71 13.82 -13.30
C ASP A 330 7.90 14.93 -12.27
N LYS A 331 7.21 14.81 -11.14
CA LYS A 331 7.26 15.79 -10.04
C LYS A 331 8.64 15.83 -9.41
N SER A 332 9.30 14.66 -9.26
CA SER A 332 10.67 14.59 -8.71
C SER A 332 11.71 15.24 -9.64
N LEU A 333 11.58 15.02 -10.96
CA LEU A 333 12.48 15.63 -11.93
C LEU A 333 12.26 17.16 -12.01
N LEU A 334 11.01 17.63 -11.99
CA LEU A 334 10.68 19.05 -11.94
C LEU A 334 11.28 19.71 -10.70
N MET A 335 11.02 19.15 -9.50
CA MET A 335 11.56 19.68 -8.24
C MET A 335 13.09 19.75 -8.26
N ALA A 336 13.77 18.68 -8.66
CA ALA A 336 15.22 18.64 -8.73
C ALA A 336 15.78 19.68 -9.72
N SER A 337 15.10 19.88 -10.87
CA SER A 337 15.51 20.88 -11.88
C SER A 337 15.34 22.31 -11.40
N MET A 338 14.22 22.61 -10.71
CA MET A 338 13.98 23.94 -10.11
C MET A 338 15.02 24.26 -9.04
N LEU A 339 15.32 23.31 -8.15
CA LEU A 339 16.34 23.50 -7.10
C LEU A 339 17.74 23.70 -7.68
N LYS A 340 18.11 22.93 -8.72
CA LYS A 340 19.41 23.13 -9.42
C LYS A 340 19.54 24.53 -10.05
N GLN A 341 18.45 25.06 -10.59
CA GLN A 341 18.45 26.45 -11.13
C GLN A 341 18.61 27.51 -10.03
N LEU A 342 18.32 27.17 -8.78
CA LEU A 342 18.55 27.99 -7.58
C LEU A 342 19.90 27.71 -6.92
N ASP A 343 20.83 27.02 -7.60
CA ASP A 343 22.14 26.58 -7.10
C ASP A 343 22.06 25.65 -5.87
N ILE A 344 20.96 24.92 -5.70
CA ILE A 344 20.76 23.94 -4.63
C ILE A 344 20.94 22.53 -5.20
N GLU A 345 21.84 21.75 -4.61
CA GLU A 345 22.13 20.39 -5.09
C GLU A 345 20.94 19.45 -4.83
N ALA A 346 20.31 18.94 -5.90
CA ALA A 346 19.14 18.06 -5.81
C ALA A 346 19.16 16.98 -6.91
N TYR A 347 18.67 15.78 -6.57
CA TYR A 347 18.62 14.63 -7.47
C TYR A 347 17.33 13.84 -7.28
N PRO A 348 16.67 13.38 -8.36
CA PRO A 348 15.69 12.33 -8.26
C PRO A 348 16.31 11.07 -7.65
N MET A 349 15.53 10.30 -6.91
CA MET A 349 15.97 9.09 -6.22
C MET A 349 14.90 8.01 -6.32
N LEU A 350 15.29 6.83 -6.79
CA LEU A 350 14.39 5.68 -6.89
C LEU A 350 14.27 4.99 -5.53
N VAL A 351 13.05 4.69 -5.11
CA VAL A 351 12.75 3.98 -3.86
C VAL A 351 11.75 2.84 -4.10
N ASN A 352 11.66 1.92 -3.16
CA ASN A 352 10.57 0.97 -3.11
C ASN A 352 9.77 1.19 -1.83
N THR A 353 8.45 1.37 -1.96
CA THR A 353 7.57 1.76 -0.85
C THR A 353 7.26 0.62 0.10
N THR A 354 7.50 -0.64 -0.31
CA THR A 354 7.14 -1.85 0.45
C THR A 354 8.33 -2.69 0.85
N LEU A 355 9.33 -2.88 -0.03
CA LEU A 355 10.48 -3.75 0.23
C LEU A 355 11.39 -3.24 1.34
N LYS A 356 11.44 -1.93 1.57
CA LYS A 356 12.30 -1.33 2.60
C LYS A 356 13.72 -1.90 2.54
N GLN A 357 14.22 -2.49 3.64
CA GLN A 357 15.56 -3.11 3.71
C GLN A 357 15.74 -4.34 2.81
N SER A 358 14.66 -5.05 2.49
CA SER A 358 14.74 -6.27 1.68
C SER A 358 15.20 -6.01 0.24
N ILE A 359 15.12 -4.75 -0.25
CA ILE A 359 15.65 -4.37 -1.56
C ILE A 359 17.17 -4.61 -1.68
N LEU A 360 17.91 -4.56 -0.57
CA LEU A 360 19.35 -4.82 -0.55
C LEU A 360 19.68 -6.27 -0.94
N ASP A 361 18.74 -7.18 -0.77
CA ASP A 361 18.86 -8.58 -1.14
C ASP A 361 18.48 -8.86 -2.58
N PHE A 362 17.92 -7.88 -3.30
CA PHE A 362 17.46 -8.04 -4.66
C PHE A 362 18.61 -7.95 -5.68
N LEU A 363 18.40 -8.52 -6.85
CA LEU A 363 19.31 -8.32 -7.99
C LEU A 363 19.14 -6.90 -8.54
N PRO A 364 20.23 -6.30 -9.07
CA PRO A 364 20.12 -4.99 -9.70
C PRO A 364 19.12 -5.00 -10.86
N SER A 365 18.09 -4.16 -10.75
CA SER A 365 17.13 -3.92 -11.83
C SER A 365 16.25 -2.70 -11.55
N PRO A 366 15.84 -1.94 -12.58
CA PRO A 366 14.86 -0.85 -12.44
C PRO A 366 13.46 -1.32 -12.02
N ILE A 367 13.07 -2.58 -12.35
CA ILE A 367 11.72 -3.09 -12.13
C ILE A 367 11.34 -3.21 -10.65
N PHE A 368 12.30 -3.15 -9.75
CA PHE A 368 12.08 -3.26 -8.31
C PHE A 368 11.82 -1.93 -7.61
N PHE A 369 11.78 -0.82 -8.34
CA PHE A 369 11.39 0.48 -7.81
C PHE A 369 9.96 0.80 -8.26
N ASP A 370 9.15 1.21 -7.30
CA ASP A 370 7.75 1.57 -7.52
C ASP A 370 7.48 3.07 -7.31
N HIS A 371 8.50 3.83 -6.87
CA HIS A 371 8.34 5.24 -6.57
C HIS A 371 9.62 6.05 -6.81
N CYS A 372 9.44 7.37 -6.99
CA CYS A 372 10.53 8.31 -7.17
C CYS A 372 10.33 9.53 -6.27
N VAL A 373 11.40 9.91 -5.58
CA VAL A 373 11.47 11.01 -4.61
C VAL A 373 12.67 11.91 -4.89
N VAL A 374 12.94 12.91 -4.05
CA VAL A 374 14.06 13.84 -4.26
C VAL A 374 15.00 13.84 -3.06
N LYS A 375 16.31 13.67 -3.33
CA LYS A 375 17.39 13.96 -2.40
C LYS A 375 17.86 15.38 -2.62
N VAL A 376 17.95 16.17 -1.55
CA VAL A 376 18.46 17.56 -1.57
C VAL A 376 19.64 17.67 -0.61
N ILE A 377 20.67 18.39 -1.01
CA ILE A 377 21.85 18.69 -0.20
C ILE A 377 21.95 20.21 -0.12
N ASP A 378 21.80 20.76 1.09
CA ASP A 378 21.91 22.19 1.31
C ASP A 378 23.38 22.67 1.27
N ASN A 379 23.61 23.98 1.21
CA ASN A 379 24.94 24.59 1.15
C ASN A 379 25.80 24.28 2.40
N SER A 380 25.20 23.81 3.49
CA SER A 380 25.93 23.32 4.68
C SER A 380 26.39 21.85 4.54
N GLY A 381 25.98 21.16 3.46
CA GLY A 381 26.22 19.75 3.23
C GLY A 381 25.23 18.82 3.94
N LYS A 382 24.16 19.36 4.52
CA LYS A 382 23.14 18.54 5.19
C LYS A 382 22.16 17.96 4.17
N VAL A 383 21.83 16.68 4.35
CA VAL A 383 20.98 15.92 3.43
C VAL A 383 19.54 15.92 3.92
N TYR A 384 18.63 16.15 2.98
CA TYR A 384 17.18 16.05 3.15
C TYR A 384 16.59 15.18 2.05
N TYR A 385 15.44 14.58 2.34
CA TYR A 385 14.67 13.81 1.38
C TYR A 385 13.23 14.34 1.37
N TYR A 386 12.66 14.51 0.17
CA TYR A 386 11.30 14.99 -0.02
C TYR A 386 10.53 14.09 -0.98
N ASP A 387 9.26 13.87 -0.67
CA ASP A 387 8.33 13.23 -1.56
C ASP A 387 7.39 14.28 -2.18
N PRO A 388 7.63 14.71 -3.41
CA PRO A 388 6.84 15.77 -4.03
C PRO A 388 5.42 15.30 -4.40
N THR A 389 5.06 14.05 -4.17
CA THR A 389 3.73 13.51 -4.46
C THR A 389 2.75 13.64 -3.30
N ILE A 390 3.25 13.90 -2.09
CA ILE A 390 2.42 14.06 -0.89
C ILE A 390 1.85 15.47 -0.89
N SER A 391 0.52 15.59 -0.94
CA SER A 391 -0.17 16.89 -0.84
C SER A 391 -0.50 17.23 0.61
N SER A 392 -0.75 18.53 0.86
CA SER A 392 -1.17 19.04 2.18
C SER A 392 -0.17 18.79 3.31
N GLN A 393 1.13 18.70 2.98
CA GLN A 393 2.16 18.60 4.00
C GLN A 393 2.37 19.93 4.71
N GLY A 394 2.69 19.85 6.01
CA GLY A 394 3.19 20.95 6.81
C GLY A 394 4.65 20.75 7.22
N GLY A 395 5.15 21.72 7.98
CA GLY A 395 6.54 21.77 8.45
C GLY A 395 7.36 22.76 7.66
N SER A 396 8.48 23.17 8.24
CA SER A 396 9.52 23.84 7.46
C SER A 396 10.31 22.82 6.66
N TYR A 397 11.10 23.26 5.67
CA TYR A 397 11.95 22.38 4.86
C TYR A 397 12.75 21.37 5.68
N ALA A 398 13.15 21.71 6.91
CA ALA A 398 13.92 20.83 7.80
C ALA A 398 13.05 19.84 8.60
N LYS A 399 11.72 20.04 8.66
CA LYS A 399 10.77 19.28 9.48
C LYS A 399 9.65 18.61 8.70
N THR A 400 9.59 18.84 7.38
CA THR A 400 8.64 18.13 6.51
C THR A 400 8.81 16.62 6.69
N HIS A 401 7.71 15.91 6.90
CA HIS A 401 7.73 14.47 7.05
C HIS A 401 8.19 13.78 5.77
N PHE A 402 9.05 12.77 5.90
CA PHE A 402 9.43 11.88 4.82
C PHE A 402 9.13 10.42 5.21
N PRO A 403 8.43 9.65 4.36
CA PRO A 403 8.07 8.26 4.67
C PRO A 403 9.30 7.36 4.86
N ASP A 404 9.13 6.32 5.69
CA ASP A 404 10.19 5.37 6.00
C ASP A 404 10.40 4.35 4.88
N TYR A 405 11.00 4.79 3.76
CA TYR A 405 11.37 3.91 2.64
C TYR A 405 12.67 3.14 2.89
N ARG A 406 13.40 3.44 3.95
CA ARG A 406 14.68 2.83 4.39
C ARG A 406 15.84 3.03 3.43
N TYR A 407 15.69 2.77 2.14
CA TYR A 407 16.77 2.82 1.15
C TYR A 407 16.30 3.44 -0.16
N GLY A 408 17.19 4.21 -0.79
CA GLY A 408 16.94 4.79 -2.10
C GLY A 408 18.18 4.83 -2.96
N LEU A 409 18.00 4.73 -4.27
CA LEU A 409 19.07 4.76 -5.26
C LEU A 409 19.07 6.10 -5.98
N VAL A 410 20.04 6.96 -5.67
CA VAL A 410 20.13 8.32 -6.22
C VAL A 410 20.48 8.28 -7.70
N ILE A 411 19.75 9.03 -8.51
CA ILE A 411 19.98 9.15 -9.96
C ILE A 411 21.06 10.22 -10.18
N LYS A 412 22.31 9.86 -9.92
CA LYS A 412 23.51 10.69 -10.13
C LYS A 412 24.65 9.84 -10.69
N ARG A 413 25.33 10.32 -11.76
CA ARG A 413 26.48 9.59 -12.31
C ARG A 413 27.51 9.30 -11.22
N GLY A 414 28.00 8.04 -11.21
CA GLY A 414 29.01 7.59 -10.25
C GLY A 414 28.45 6.96 -8.98
N VAL A 415 27.15 7.08 -8.69
CA VAL A 415 26.50 6.36 -7.59
C VAL A 415 26.49 4.85 -7.88
N ARG A 416 26.79 4.04 -6.87
CA ARG A 416 26.91 2.57 -6.97
C ARG A 416 26.14 1.83 -5.90
N GLU A 417 25.71 2.52 -4.87
CA GLU A 417 25.10 1.95 -3.66
C GLU A 417 23.87 2.75 -3.27
N PHE A 418 23.04 2.16 -2.44
CA PHE A 418 21.88 2.82 -1.88
C PHE A 418 22.26 3.82 -0.81
N ASP A 419 21.57 4.95 -0.77
CA ASP A 419 21.52 5.80 0.41
C ASP A 419 20.60 5.14 1.44
N GLN A 420 21.05 5.12 2.70
CA GLN A 420 20.18 4.76 3.82
C GLN A 420 19.39 5.99 4.26
N ILE A 421 18.08 5.85 4.32
CA ILE A 421 17.15 6.91 4.72
C ILE A 421 16.68 6.62 6.15
N SER A 422 16.75 7.61 7.03
CA SER A 422 16.20 7.53 8.38
C SER A 422 14.99 8.46 8.50
N SER A 423 13.87 7.94 8.96
CA SER A 423 12.71 8.77 9.34
C SER A 423 13.08 9.64 10.55
N ARG A 424 12.65 10.91 10.53
CA ARG A 424 12.92 11.88 11.60
C ARG A 424 11.68 12.23 12.42
N SER A 425 10.50 11.78 12.02
CA SER A 425 9.25 12.11 12.70
C SER A 425 8.90 11.09 13.78
N GLU A 426 8.25 11.54 14.84
CA GLU A 426 7.69 10.68 15.89
C GLU A 426 6.25 10.28 15.61
N ASN A 427 5.57 10.95 14.67
CA ASN A 427 4.15 10.75 14.36
C ASN A 427 3.27 10.77 15.61
N LYS A 428 3.46 11.82 16.44
CA LYS A 428 2.82 11.93 17.74
C LYS A 428 1.34 12.30 17.63
N VAL A 429 0.51 11.67 18.44
CA VAL A 429 -0.91 11.99 18.63
C VAL A 429 -1.17 12.21 20.11
N GLU A 430 -1.74 13.38 20.48
CA GLU A 430 -2.13 13.71 21.83
C GLU A 430 -3.65 13.90 21.89
N VAL A 431 -4.35 13.11 22.70
CA VAL A 431 -5.80 13.21 22.89
C VAL A 431 -6.07 13.61 24.34
N LYS A 432 -6.99 14.56 24.56
CA LYS A 432 -7.43 14.99 25.87
C LYS A 432 -8.94 14.97 25.92
N ASP A 433 -9.49 14.04 26.71
CA ASP A 433 -10.90 13.91 26.99
C ASP A 433 -11.23 14.60 28.31
N GLU A 434 -12.21 15.47 28.29
CA GLU A 434 -12.76 16.11 29.47
C GLU A 434 -14.24 15.73 29.62
N TYR A 435 -14.53 14.85 30.58
CA TYR A 435 -15.87 14.44 30.95
C TYR A 435 -16.40 15.29 32.11
N ARG A 436 -17.58 15.87 31.94
CA ARG A 436 -18.33 16.51 33.01
C ARG A 436 -19.61 15.72 33.24
N LEU A 437 -19.62 14.91 34.30
CA LEU A 437 -20.77 14.09 34.66
C LEU A 437 -21.85 14.98 35.29
N ASP A 438 -23.08 14.90 34.80
CA ASP A 438 -24.21 15.73 35.34
C ASP A 438 -24.56 15.33 36.78
N SER A 439 -24.88 14.05 36.97
CA SER A 439 -25.15 13.43 38.29
C SER A 439 -25.09 11.91 38.13
N ILE A 440 -25.11 11.19 39.25
CA ILE A 440 -25.17 9.72 39.26
C ILE A 440 -26.41 9.26 38.48
N GLY A 441 -26.24 8.31 37.59
CA GLY A 441 -27.29 7.75 36.74
C GLY A 441 -27.77 8.67 35.59
N LYS A 442 -27.11 9.81 35.35
CA LYS A 442 -27.47 10.74 34.28
C LYS A 442 -26.41 10.79 33.18
N GLY A 443 -26.50 11.84 32.37
CA GLY A 443 -25.60 12.05 31.23
C GLY A 443 -24.29 12.74 31.57
N ALA A 444 -23.61 13.15 30.51
CA ALA A 444 -22.35 13.90 30.58
C ALA A 444 -22.17 14.81 29.38
N ILE A 445 -21.33 15.82 29.54
CA ILE A 445 -20.72 16.55 28.44
C ILE A 445 -19.28 16.00 28.26
N LEU A 446 -18.95 15.61 27.05
CA LEU A 446 -17.62 15.22 26.65
C LEU A 446 -17.03 16.30 25.74
N LYS A 447 -15.85 16.80 26.09
CA LYS A 447 -15.01 17.61 25.21
C LYS A 447 -13.75 16.83 24.87
N VAL A 448 -13.48 16.64 23.57
CA VAL A 448 -12.27 15.99 23.07
C VAL A 448 -11.39 17.04 22.42
N LYS A 449 -10.11 17.00 22.73
CA LYS A 449 -9.08 17.81 22.09
C LYS A 449 -7.99 16.87 21.58
N SER A 450 -7.90 16.73 20.27
CA SER A 450 -6.88 15.94 19.61
C SER A 450 -5.82 16.85 18.97
N VAL A 451 -4.55 16.53 19.16
CA VAL A 451 -3.41 17.22 18.52
C VAL A 451 -2.57 16.21 17.77
N TYR A 452 -2.44 16.44 16.49
CA TYR A 452 -1.69 15.59 15.56
C TYR A 452 -0.40 16.28 15.14
N HIS A 453 0.69 15.52 15.02
CA HIS A 453 2.00 16.02 14.63
C HIS A 453 2.52 15.25 13.40
N ASP A 454 3.38 15.89 12.64
CA ASP A 454 4.10 15.30 11.48
C ASP A 454 3.14 14.64 10.47
N ALA A 455 3.41 13.40 10.07
CA ALA A 455 2.55 12.68 9.12
C ALA A 455 1.09 12.54 9.58
N LYS A 456 0.84 12.47 10.90
CA LYS A 456 -0.54 12.40 11.41
C LYS A 456 -1.27 13.74 11.21
N ALA A 457 -0.55 14.88 11.32
CA ALA A 457 -1.11 16.20 10.99
C ALA A 457 -1.39 16.32 9.48
N ASP A 458 -0.47 15.86 8.63
CA ASP A 458 -0.64 15.86 7.18
C ASP A 458 -1.86 15.03 6.75
N GLN A 459 -2.02 13.82 7.31
CA GLN A 459 -3.17 12.94 7.07
C GLN A 459 -4.50 13.59 7.48
N MET A 460 -4.54 14.20 8.66
CA MET A 460 -5.75 14.88 9.16
C MET A 460 -6.08 16.14 8.34
N ARG A 461 -5.07 16.89 7.90
CA ARG A 461 -5.24 18.04 7.00
C ARG A 461 -5.86 17.64 5.68
N GLN A 462 -5.38 16.54 5.09
CA GLN A 462 -5.95 15.97 3.86
C GLN A 462 -7.38 15.45 4.08
N TYR A 463 -7.65 14.78 5.21
CA TYR A 463 -8.98 14.29 5.55
C TYR A 463 -10.00 15.42 5.62
N PHE A 464 -9.67 16.52 6.34
CA PHE A 464 -10.55 17.69 6.44
C PHE A 464 -10.70 18.46 5.11
N LYS A 465 -9.73 18.41 4.22
CA LYS A 465 -9.84 18.97 2.85
C LYS A 465 -10.71 18.12 1.94
N SER A 466 -10.74 16.80 2.12
CA SER A 466 -11.42 15.85 1.23
C SER A 466 -12.90 15.67 1.51
N GLN A 467 -13.38 16.06 2.70
CA GLN A 467 -14.76 15.82 3.12
C GLN A 467 -15.46 17.08 3.65
N SER A 468 -16.78 17.09 3.62
CA SER A 468 -17.55 18.18 4.27
C SER A 468 -17.56 18.01 5.79
N LEU A 469 -17.60 19.14 6.53
CA LEU A 469 -17.71 19.11 8.00
C LEU A 469 -18.94 18.32 8.50
N ASN A 470 -20.04 18.32 7.75
CA ASN A 470 -21.23 17.51 8.08
C ASN A 470 -20.95 16.00 7.97
N ALA A 471 -20.18 15.57 6.96
CA ALA A 471 -19.80 14.17 6.81
C ALA A 471 -18.86 13.75 7.94
N ILE A 472 -17.84 14.55 8.20
CA ILE A 472 -16.89 14.34 9.31
C ILE A 472 -17.61 14.24 10.65
N ASN A 473 -18.54 15.17 10.92
CA ASN A 473 -19.31 15.16 12.17
C ASN A 473 -20.12 13.87 12.36
N LYS A 474 -20.75 13.37 11.28
CA LYS A 474 -21.50 12.11 11.34
C LYS A 474 -20.58 10.89 11.54
N GLU A 475 -19.41 10.89 10.94
CA GLU A 475 -18.42 9.83 11.16
C GLU A 475 -17.94 9.81 12.61
N TYR A 476 -17.66 10.97 13.19
CA TYR A 476 -17.25 11.09 14.58
C TYR A 476 -18.35 10.66 15.55
N GLU A 477 -19.62 11.11 15.32
CA GLU A 477 -20.76 10.61 16.10
C GLU A 477 -20.89 9.07 16.02
N LYS A 478 -20.74 8.50 14.82
CA LYS A 478 -20.79 7.05 14.62
C LYS A 478 -19.63 6.33 15.34
N TYR A 479 -18.43 6.92 15.34
CA TYR A 479 -17.29 6.39 16.06
C TYR A 479 -17.55 6.32 17.57
N TYR A 480 -17.97 7.43 18.17
CA TYR A 480 -18.25 7.48 19.60
C TYR A 480 -19.53 6.71 20.01
N ALA A 481 -20.46 6.46 19.09
CA ALA A 481 -21.62 5.62 19.34
C ALA A 481 -21.25 4.14 19.65
N ASN A 482 -20.04 3.71 19.32
CA ASN A 482 -19.51 2.40 19.74
C ASN A 482 -19.22 2.34 21.26
N TYR A 483 -18.98 3.48 21.88
CA TYR A 483 -18.69 3.61 23.30
C TYR A 483 -19.89 4.12 24.10
N PHE A 484 -20.73 4.99 23.49
CA PHE A 484 -21.84 5.67 24.15
C PHE A 484 -23.09 5.63 23.28
N TYR A 485 -24.08 4.84 23.66
CA TYR A 485 -25.28 4.54 22.85
C TYR A 485 -26.04 5.78 22.36
N ASN A 486 -26.14 6.84 23.18
CA ASN A 486 -26.90 8.07 22.88
C ASN A 486 -26.01 9.32 22.90
N ILE A 487 -24.91 9.29 22.15
CA ILE A 487 -24.02 10.42 21.97
C ILE A 487 -24.48 11.29 20.80
N LYS A 488 -24.44 12.62 20.99
CA LYS A 488 -24.72 13.60 19.94
C LYS A 488 -23.69 14.72 19.96
N SER A 489 -23.26 15.13 18.81
CA SER A 489 -22.41 16.30 18.65
C SER A 489 -23.20 17.58 19.03
N ILE A 490 -22.56 18.46 19.76
CA ILE A 490 -23.12 19.79 20.14
C ILE A 490 -22.80 20.83 19.05
N GLU A 491 -21.63 20.71 18.45
CA GLU A 491 -21.13 21.61 17.40
C GLU A 491 -20.21 20.83 16.44
N HIS A 492 -20.00 21.38 15.25
CA HIS A 492 -19.03 20.79 14.32
C HIS A 492 -17.60 20.81 14.89
N PRO A 493 -16.75 19.86 14.51
CA PRO A 493 -15.35 19.85 14.88
C PRO A 493 -14.67 21.18 14.51
N GLN A 494 -13.95 21.77 15.47
CA GLN A 494 -13.19 23.01 15.28
C GLN A 494 -11.73 22.67 15.01
N LEU A 495 -11.20 23.19 13.89
CA LEU A 495 -9.86 22.95 13.42
C LEU A 495 -8.96 24.16 13.69
N THR A 496 -7.75 23.91 14.20
CA THR A 496 -6.66 24.89 14.26
C THR A 496 -5.41 24.25 13.66
N ASP A 497 -4.84 24.88 12.62
CA ASP A 497 -3.70 24.36 11.88
C ASP A 497 -2.50 25.29 12.02
N ASP A 498 -1.43 24.79 12.62
CA ASP A 498 -0.10 25.41 12.66
C ASP A 498 0.79 24.69 11.63
N VAL A 499 0.69 25.15 10.37
CA VAL A 499 1.37 24.54 9.24
C VAL A 499 2.88 24.52 9.42
N LEU A 500 3.49 25.59 9.94
CA LEU A 500 4.95 25.70 10.13
C LEU A 500 5.49 24.73 11.18
N ALA A 501 4.71 24.49 12.24
CA ALA A 501 5.07 23.49 13.26
C ALA A 501 4.67 22.08 12.87
N ASN A 502 4.02 21.88 11.73
CA ASN A 502 3.34 20.67 11.31
C ASN A 502 2.49 20.05 12.42
N ARG A 503 1.60 20.87 12.98
CA ARG A 503 0.74 20.52 14.09
C ARG A 503 -0.70 20.94 13.82
N LEU A 504 -1.62 19.98 13.86
CA LEU A 504 -3.03 20.20 13.63
C LEU A 504 -3.83 19.81 14.86
N GLN A 505 -4.71 20.71 15.32
CA GLN A 505 -5.57 20.49 16.47
C GLN A 505 -7.03 20.39 16.02
N VAL A 506 -7.76 19.41 16.57
CA VAL A 506 -9.19 19.25 16.43
C VAL A 506 -9.84 19.33 17.82
N ILE A 507 -10.94 20.10 17.95
CA ILE A 507 -11.74 20.17 19.16
C ILE A 507 -13.16 19.73 18.82
N GLU A 508 -13.69 18.80 19.60
CA GLU A 508 -15.01 18.22 19.46
C GLU A 508 -15.78 18.33 20.76
N LYS A 509 -17.12 18.46 20.71
CA LYS A 509 -17.98 18.47 21.88
C LYS A 509 -19.23 17.64 21.67
N TYR A 510 -19.53 16.83 22.67
CA TYR A 510 -20.63 15.89 22.65
C TYR A 510 -21.47 15.97 23.90
N LYS A 511 -22.77 15.70 23.73
CA LYS A 511 -23.70 15.39 24.79
C LYS A 511 -23.97 13.90 24.81
N ILE A 512 -23.84 13.29 25.98
CA ILE A 512 -24.14 11.87 26.22
C ILE A 512 -25.34 11.85 27.15
N ASP A 513 -26.50 11.37 26.69
CA ASP A 513 -27.74 11.42 27.47
C ASP A 513 -27.73 10.44 28.65
N SER A 514 -27.03 9.31 28.53
CA SER A 514 -26.81 8.35 29.59
C SER A 514 -25.42 7.76 29.46
N ILE A 515 -24.53 8.09 30.40
CA ILE A 515 -23.18 7.56 30.45
C ILE A 515 -23.05 6.33 31.36
N TRP A 516 -23.98 6.21 32.33
CA TRP A 516 -24.00 5.11 33.29
C TRP A 516 -24.68 3.88 32.70
N GLN A 517 -24.05 2.73 32.87
CA GLN A 517 -24.55 1.42 32.42
C GLN A 517 -24.79 0.51 33.62
N PRO A 518 -25.82 -0.36 33.61
CA PRO A 518 -25.98 -1.38 34.64
C PRO A 518 -24.80 -2.33 34.61
N MET A 519 -24.27 -2.71 35.77
CA MET A 519 -23.26 -3.77 35.85
C MET A 519 -23.86 -5.14 35.49
N GLU A 520 -23.18 -5.93 34.66
CA GLU A 520 -23.68 -7.19 34.12
C GLU A 520 -24.00 -8.22 35.22
N ASP A 521 -23.12 -8.31 36.23
CA ASP A 521 -23.23 -9.28 37.32
C ASP A 521 -23.91 -8.76 38.60
N LYS A 522 -24.19 -7.45 38.72
CA LYS A 522 -24.71 -6.78 39.92
C LYS A 522 -25.80 -5.78 39.56
N LYS A 523 -27.03 -6.22 39.41
CA LYS A 523 -28.18 -5.42 38.92
C LYS A 523 -28.53 -4.13 39.73
N ASN A 524 -28.03 -4.00 40.95
CA ASN A 524 -28.21 -2.79 41.78
C ASN A 524 -27.05 -1.79 41.62
N LEU A 525 -26.04 -2.09 40.85
CA LEU A 525 -24.90 -1.22 40.56
C LEU A 525 -24.95 -0.70 39.13
N ILE A 526 -24.48 0.53 38.99
CA ILE A 526 -24.25 1.18 37.70
C ILE A 526 -22.78 1.61 37.61
N GLU A 527 -22.23 1.56 36.42
CA GLU A 527 -20.83 1.88 36.16
C GLU A 527 -20.66 2.86 35.02
N VAL A 528 -19.51 3.54 35.01
CA VAL A 528 -18.99 4.30 33.87
C VAL A 528 -17.58 3.83 33.58
N GLN A 529 -17.31 3.56 32.30
CA GLN A 529 -16.02 3.16 31.82
C GLN A 529 -15.36 4.32 31.05
N PHE A 530 -14.08 4.57 31.32
CA PHE A 530 -13.25 5.55 30.63
C PHE A 530 -12.12 4.82 29.90
N VAL A 531 -12.19 4.78 28.57
CA VAL A 531 -11.25 4.02 27.72
C VAL A 531 -10.42 5.01 26.90
N PRO A 532 -9.06 4.86 26.86
CA PRO A 532 -8.21 5.66 26.00
C PRO A 532 -8.32 5.20 24.54
N ASN A 533 -9.42 5.53 23.89
CA ASN A 533 -9.79 5.03 22.57
C ASN A 533 -8.76 5.31 21.45
N SER A 534 -7.87 6.30 21.60
CA SER A 534 -6.76 6.52 20.65
C SER A 534 -5.60 5.51 20.81
N ILE A 535 -5.59 4.74 21.89
CA ILE A 535 -4.55 3.74 22.22
C ILE A 535 -5.08 2.31 22.06
N ASP A 536 -6.35 2.08 22.31
CA ASP A 536 -6.99 0.76 22.29
C ASP A 536 -6.66 -0.03 21.02
N GLY A 537 -6.79 0.56 19.85
CA GLY A 537 -6.49 -0.07 18.56
C GLY A 537 -4.99 -0.32 18.29
N LEU A 538 -4.08 0.20 19.11
CA LEU A 538 -2.64 -0.02 18.96
C LEU A 538 -2.16 -1.28 19.70
N LEU A 539 -2.92 -1.71 20.69
CA LEU A 539 -2.68 -2.92 21.48
C LEU A 539 -3.47 -4.08 20.86
N PHE A 540 -2.95 -4.66 19.79
CA PHE A 540 -3.61 -5.76 19.09
C PHE A 540 -2.77 -7.04 19.10
N ILE A 541 -3.44 -8.18 19.09
CA ILE A 541 -2.83 -9.51 18.94
C ILE A 541 -3.44 -10.15 17.71
N PRO A 542 -2.62 -10.50 16.68
CA PRO A 542 -3.12 -11.28 15.55
C PRO A 542 -3.68 -12.63 16.01
N ASN A 543 -4.76 -13.08 15.38
CA ASN A 543 -5.48 -14.30 15.77
C ASN A 543 -4.79 -15.58 15.28
N VAL A 544 -3.50 -15.76 15.62
CA VAL A 544 -2.71 -16.96 15.27
C VAL A 544 -1.81 -17.32 16.45
N GLU A 545 -2.01 -18.52 17.02
CA GLU A 545 -1.21 -19.00 18.16
C GLU A 545 0.27 -19.27 17.80
N HIS A 546 0.52 -19.79 16.60
CA HIS A 546 1.88 -20.14 16.14
C HIS A 546 2.18 -19.45 14.80
N ARG A 547 2.95 -18.38 14.88
CA ARG A 547 3.38 -17.62 13.71
C ARG A 547 4.67 -18.16 13.12
N LYS A 548 4.76 -18.04 11.79
CA LYS A 548 5.97 -18.29 11.01
C LYS A 548 6.60 -16.98 10.51
N ASN A 549 5.81 -15.90 10.48
CA ASN A 549 6.19 -14.59 9.97
C ASN A 549 6.19 -13.52 11.07
N PRO A 550 6.99 -12.46 10.95
CA PRO A 550 6.95 -11.31 11.84
C PRO A 550 5.57 -10.65 11.87
N VAL A 551 5.32 -9.79 12.86
CA VAL A 551 4.11 -8.95 12.95
C VAL A 551 4.49 -7.51 12.71
N SER A 552 3.88 -6.85 11.72
CA SER A 552 4.04 -5.42 11.45
C SER A 552 3.42 -4.56 12.55
N LEU A 553 4.12 -3.52 12.97
CA LEU A 553 3.64 -2.50 13.90
C LEU A 553 3.56 -1.13 13.20
N ASP A 554 2.70 -0.25 13.71
CA ASP A 554 2.73 1.18 13.34
C ASP A 554 4.00 1.82 13.91
N TYR A 555 4.88 2.28 13.02
CA TYR A 555 6.20 2.81 13.38
C TYR A 555 6.67 3.88 12.38
N PRO A 556 7.25 4.99 12.85
CA PRO A 556 7.23 5.44 14.25
C PRO A 556 5.82 5.88 14.68
N SER A 557 5.47 5.59 15.94
CA SER A 557 4.16 5.93 16.51
C SER A 557 4.30 6.28 18.00
N HIS A 558 3.69 7.40 18.42
CA HIS A 558 3.71 7.87 19.80
C HIS A 558 2.34 8.44 20.15
N HIS A 559 1.58 7.78 21.02
CA HIS A 559 0.25 8.22 21.43
C HIS A 559 0.21 8.53 22.91
N ILE A 560 -0.40 9.67 23.25
CA ILE A 560 -0.70 10.09 24.61
C ILE A 560 -2.20 10.33 24.68
N HIS A 561 -2.87 9.75 25.70
CA HIS A 561 -4.29 9.96 25.94
C HIS A 561 -4.53 10.34 27.40
N ASP A 562 -4.88 11.60 27.64
CA ASP A 562 -5.23 12.12 28.95
C ASP A 562 -6.76 12.16 29.08
N ILE A 563 -7.32 11.56 30.14
CA ILE A 563 -8.75 11.64 30.45
C ILE A 563 -8.91 12.38 31.77
N THR A 564 -9.71 13.45 31.76
CA THR A 564 -10.09 14.20 32.96
C THR A 564 -11.58 14.04 33.21
N VAL A 565 -11.96 13.52 34.36
CA VAL A 565 -13.36 13.32 34.73
C VAL A 565 -13.72 14.22 35.90
N HIS A 566 -14.69 15.12 35.72
CA HIS A 566 -15.31 15.87 36.78
C HIS A 566 -16.47 15.05 37.35
N LEU A 567 -16.28 14.53 38.55
CA LEU A 567 -17.22 13.65 39.23
C LEU A 567 -18.30 14.47 39.95
N PRO A 568 -19.54 13.99 39.99
CA PRO A 568 -20.66 14.72 40.62
C PRO A 568 -20.60 14.71 42.15
N ALA A 569 -19.78 13.84 42.74
CA ALA A 569 -19.61 13.70 44.19
C ALA A 569 -18.16 13.29 44.53
N ALA A 570 -17.80 13.36 45.80
CA ALA A 570 -16.51 12.83 46.26
C ALA A 570 -16.44 11.30 46.11
N TRP A 571 -15.28 10.80 45.73
CA TRP A 571 -14.99 9.38 45.53
C TRP A 571 -13.75 8.99 46.34
N ASP A 572 -13.66 7.76 46.80
CA ASP A 572 -12.44 7.20 47.39
C ASP A 572 -11.65 6.42 46.29
N ILE A 573 -10.78 7.13 45.59
CA ILE A 573 -9.98 6.61 44.50
C ILE A 573 -8.50 6.65 44.89
N GLN A 574 -7.84 5.49 44.86
CA GLN A 574 -6.42 5.39 45.09
C GLN A 574 -5.63 5.73 43.82
N SER A 575 -4.45 6.36 43.98
CA SER A 575 -3.57 6.62 42.86
C SER A 575 -2.89 5.34 42.39
N GLU A 576 -2.83 5.15 41.09
CA GLU A 576 -2.24 3.97 40.43
C GLU A 576 -1.17 4.41 39.44
N ILE A 577 -0.11 3.64 39.30
CA ILE A 577 0.95 3.83 38.30
C ILE A 577 1.35 2.44 37.78
N GLU A 578 1.38 2.29 36.48
CA GLU A 578 1.91 1.09 35.80
C GLU A 578 2.82 1.52 34.66
N SER A 579 3.93 0.83 34.46
CA SER A 579 4.79 1.00 33.29
C SER A 579 5.26 -0.36 32.77
N VAL A 580 5.27 -0.50 31.47
CA VAL A 580 5.75 -1.69 30.77
C VAL A 580 6.78 -1.27 29.73
N GLU A 581 7.99 -1.80 29.90
CA GLU A 581 9.03 -1.72 28.89
C GLU A 581 9.10 -3.04 28.12
N HIS A 582 9.00 -2.93 26.80
CA HIS A 582 9.16 -4.05 25.88
C HIS A 582 10.15 -3.67 24.76
N ASP A 583 10.75 -4.65 24.10
CA ASP A 583 11.66 -4.42 22.97
C ASP A 583 11.05 -3.61 21.83
N SER A 584 9.72 -3.67 21.68
CA SER A 584 8.98 -3.10 20.55
C SER A 584 8.14 -1.89 20.90
N PHE A 585 7.82 -1.69 22.18
CA PHE A 585 7.07 -0.53 22.66
C PHE A 585 7.35 -0.24 24.14
N ASP A 586 7.09 1.00 24.55
CA ASP A 586 6.97 1.41 25.94
C ASP A 586 5.54 1.83 26.20
N TYR A 587 5.02 1.48 27.40
CA TYR A 587 3.68 1.85 27.85
C TYR A 587 3.73 2.43 29.25
N GLN A 588 2.94 3.50 29.49
CA GLN A 588 2.78 4.11 30.80
C GLN A 588 1.30 4.36 31.08
N TYR A 589 0.89 4.11 32.30
CA TYR A 589 -0.43 4.41 32.83
C TYR A 589 -0.30 5.07 34.19
N ARG A 590 -1.18 6.08 34.45
CA ARG A 590 -1.32 6.72 35.77
C ARG A 590 -2.76 7.15 36.01
N ALA A 591 -3.32 6.78 37.16
CA ALA A 591 -4.55 7.34 37.68
C ALA A 591 -4.26 8.22 38.92
N THR A 592 -4.88 9.39 38.97
CA THR A 592 -4.73 10.32 40.10
C THR A 592 -6.09 10.98 40.40
N TYR A 593 -6.52 10.90 41.64
CA TYR A 593 -7.73 11.60 42.10
C TYR A 593 -7.38 12.85 42.89
N ILE A 594 -8.12 13.93 42.69
CA ILE A 594 -7.95 15.21 43.37
C ILE A 594 -9.24 15.51 44.17
N PRO A 595 -9.28 15.18 45.46
CA PRO A 595 -10.53 15.19 46.27
C PRO A 595 -11.22 16.55 46.38
N PHE A 596 -10.48 17.65 46.51
CA PHE A 596 -11.07 18.98 46.76
C PHE A 596 -11.80 19.58 45.55
N VAL A 597 -11.63 19.01 44.34
CA VAL A 597 -12.35 19.36 43.11
C VAL A 597 -13.11 18.18 42.50
N ASN A 598 -13.17 17.05 43.18
CA ASN A 598 -13.78 15.79 42.71
C ASN A 598 -13.35 15.44 41.27
N GLN A 599 -12.04 15.44 41.01
CA GLN A 599 -11.49 15.25 39.69
C GLN A 599 -10.63 14.00 39.64
N LEU A 600 -10.97 13.05 38.73
CA LEU A 600 -10.14 11.92 38.36
C LEU A 600 -9.33 12.27 37.09
N LYS A 601 -8.05 12.03 37.10
CA LYS A 601 -7.14 12.18 35.96
C LYS A 601 -6.51 10.85 35.64
N LEU A 602 -6.65 10.44 34.37
CA LEU A 602 -6.02 9.26 33.83
C LEU A 602 -5.05 9.69 32.73
N HIS A 603 -3.88 9.10 32.72
CA HIS A 603 -2.85 9.32 31.73
C HIS A 603 -2.44 7.98 31.15
N PHE A 604 -2.46 7.87 29.83
CA PHE A 604 -2.00 6.70 29.07
C PHE A 604 -1.03 7.15 28.00
N GLU A 605 0.07 6.45 27.87
CA GLU A 605 1.07 6.73 26.86
C GLU A 605 1.59 5.42 26.28
N ILE A 606 1.69 5.34 24.94
CA ILE A 606 2.36 4.23 24.24
C ILE A 606 3.26 4.78 23.16
N LYS A 607 4.49 4.26 23.09
CA LYS A 607 5.47 4.62 22.08
C LYS A 607 6.06 3.38 21.43
N SER A 608 6.00 3.28 20.11
CA SER A 608 6.64 2.19 19.37
C SER A 608 8.14 2.39 19.30
N LYS A 609 8.91 1.30 19.37
CA LYS A 609 10.38 1.26 19.30
C LYS A 609 10.87 0.55 18.05
N LYS A 610 10.03 -0.29 17.43
CA LYS A 610 10.32 -1.08 16.24
C LYS A 610 9.11 -1.11 15.30
N ASP A 611 9.37 -1.37 14.03
CA ASP A 611 8.34 -1.50 13.00
C ASP A 611 7.77 -2.93 12.91
N HIS A 612 8.29 -3.88 13.67
CA HIS A 612 7.81 -5.26 13.70
C HIS A 612 8.19 -6.01 14.96
N ILE A 613 7.51 -7.12 15.19
CA ILE A 613 7.81 -8.14 16.19
C ILE A 613 8.36 -9.37 15.47
N THR A 614 9.52 -9.87 15.88
CA THR A 614 10.03 -11.14 15.32
C THR A 614 9.23 -12.33 15.84
N VAL A 615 9.30 -13.46 15.13
CA VAL A 615 8.57 -14.69 15.49
C VAL A 615 8.93 -15.16 16.91
N GLU A 616 10.22 -15.10 17.29
CA GLU A 616 10.71 -15.52 18.60
C GLU A 616 10.19 -14.65 19.75
N LYS A 617 9.86 -13.38 19.46
CA LYS A 617 9.36 -12.42 20.45
C LYS A 617 7.83 -12.35 20.50
N PHE A 618 7.13 -13.00 19.56
CA PHE A 618 5.68 -12.88 19.44
C PHE A 618 4.92 -13.37 20.67
N SER A 619 5.36 -14.49 21.29
CA SER A 619 4.71 -15.03 22.49
C SER A 619 4.83 -14.07 23.71
N ASP A 620 5.99 -13.44 23.89
CA ASP A 620 6.20 -12.46 24.98
C ASP A 620 5.38 -11.19 24.72
N TYR A 621 5.37 -10.68 23.47
CA TYR A 621 4.55 -9.56 23.04
C TYR A 621 3.06 -9.84 23.31
N SER A 622 2.54 -10.98 22.84
CA SER A 622 1.12 -11.33 22.96
C SER A 622 0.68 -11.40 24.43
N ARG A 623 1.51 -11.99 25.31
CA ARG A 623 1.23 -12.04 26.73
C ARG A 623 1.15 -10.63 27.34
N LYS A 624 2.14 -9.77 27.05
CA LYS A 624 2.18 -8.40 27.60
C LYS A 624 1.04 -7.52 27.07
N VAL A 625 0.75 -7.61 25.77
CA VAL A 625 -0.37 -6.88 25.19
C VAL A 625 -1.71 -7.36 25.75
N ASN A 626 -1.89 -8.67 25.94
CA ASN A 626 -3.11 -9.21 26.56
C ASN A 626 -3.27 -8.72 28.01
N ASP A 627 -2.19 -8.71 28.79
CA ASP A 627 -2.21 -8.19 30.14
C ASP A 627 -2.56 -6.69 30.19
N LEU A 628 -2.05 -5.89 29.24
CA LEU A 628 -2.35 -4.48 29.11
C LEU A 628 -3.79 -4.23 28.63
N SER A 629 -4.25 -4.94 27.60
CA SER A 629 -5.60 -4.79 27.05
C SER A 629 -6.67 -5.10 28.10
N ASN A 630 -6.42 -6.07 28.98
CA ASN A 630 -7.32 -6.39 30.08
C ASN A 630 -7.41 -5.31 31.17
N LYS A 631 -6.46 -4.35 31.18
CA LYS A 631 -6.38 -3.25 32.14
C LYS A 631 -6.55 -1.88 31.47
N LEU A 632 -6.80 -1.85 30.16
CA LEU A 632 -6.88 -0.62 29.40
C LEU A 632 -8.18 0.13 29.70
N GLY A 633 -8.11 1.17 30.51
CA GLY A 633 -9.24 1.97 30.93
C GLY A 633 -9.43 2.00 32.44
N TYR A 634 -10.44 2.72 32.87
CA TYR A 634 -10.78 2.91 34.28
C TYR A 634 -12.28 2.85 34.47
N VAL A 635 -12.74 2.14 35.49
CA VAL A 635 -14.16 1.96 35.79
C VAL A 635 -14.48 2.58 37.15
N ILE A 636 -15.51 3.38 37.22
CA ILE A 636 -16.13 3.79 38.46
C ILE A 636 -17.54 3.22 38.54
N TYR A 637 -17.98 2.79 39.72
CA TYR A 637 -19.32 2.26 39.92
C TYR A 637 -19.93 2.69 41.26
N THR A 638 -21.23 2.65 41.34
CA THR A 638 -22.01 3.00 42.54
C THR A 638 -23.40 2.35 42.53
N THR A 639 -24.15 2.44 43.61
CA THR A 639 -25.54 2.00 43.63
C THR A 639 -26.41 2.87 42.71
N SER A 640 -27.43 2.26 42.09
CA SER A 640 -28.33 2.95 41.15
C SER A 640 -29.13 4.08 41.77
N ASP A 641 -29.30 4.08 43.09
CA ASP A 641 -29.97 5.13 43.87
C ASP A 641 -28.99 6.16 44.48
N GLY A 642 -27.70 5.99 44.27
CA GLY A 642 -26.66 6.85 44.83
C GLY A 642 -26.53 6.80 46.36
N SER A 643 -27.14 5.83 47.04
CA SER A 643 -27.24 5.77 48.50
C SER A 643 -26.02 5.24 49.22
N SER A 644 -25.04 4.60 48.50
CA SER A 644 -23.85 4.07 49.10
C SER A 644 -22.61 4.51 48.33
N LEU A 645 -21.84 5.43 48.94
CA LEU A 645 -20.53 5.86 48.47
C LEU A 645 -19.38 5.26 49.31
N THR A 646 -19.65 4.18 50.10
CA THR A 646 -18.79 3.83 51.25
C THR A 646 -17.82 2.65 51.02
N GLU A 647 -17.88 1.93 49.94
CA GLU A 647 -16.87 0.93 49.63
C GLU A 647 -16.61 0.93 48.11
N PHE A 648 -15.47 1.49 47.70
CA PHE A 648 -14.98 1.47 46.34
C PHE A 648 -13.82 0.45 46.29
N GLU A 649 -14.10 -0.72 45.88
CA GLU A 649 -13.05 -1.55 45.26
C GLU A 649 -12.74 -0.86 43.93
N THR A 650 -11.52 -0.32 43.79
CA THR A 650 -10.88 -0.13 42.48
C THR A 650 -10.77 -1.53 41.87
N GLY A 651 -11.85 -1.94 41.24
CA GLY A 651 -11.88 -3.24 40.62
C GLY A 651 -10.94 -3.20 39.42
N ASN A 652 -9.77 -3.82 39.54
CA ASN A 652 -9.10 -4.52 38.44
C ASN A 652 -10.04 -5.66 38.00
N GLY A 653 -11.31 -5.36 37.74
CA GLY A 653 -12.26 -6.23 37.13
C GLY A 653 -11.89 -6.36 35.69
N THR A 654 -11.49 -7.53 35.27
CA THR A 654 -11.33 -7.99 33.92
C THR A 654 -12.42 -7.36 33.06
N LEU A 655 -12.09 -6.28 32.36
CA LEU A 655 -12.90 -5.78 31.26
C LEU A 655 -12.80 -6.87 30.21
N LYS A 656 -13.77 -7.80 30.17
CA LYS A 656 -14.02 -8.58 28.98
C LYS A 656 -14.57 -7.61 27.95
N ILE A 657 -13.67 -6.83 27.31
CA ILE A 657 -13.99 -6.18 26.06
C ILE A 657 -14.28 -7.37 25.13
N VAL A 658 -15.56 -7.60 24.88
CA VAL A 658 -16.01 -8.43 23.77
C VAL A 658 -15.41 -7.75 22.53
N GLY A 659 -14.26 -8.26 22.11
CA GLY A 659 -13.50 -7.74 21.00
C GLY A 659 -14.25 -7.92 19.70
N LEU A 660 -15.08 -6.97 19.33
CA LEU A 660 -15.79 -7.01 18.04
C LEU A 660 -15.88 -5.68 17.30
N ILE A 661 -15.41 -4.53 17.79
CA ILE A 661 -15.74 -3.25 17.12
C ILE A 661 -14.57 -2.25 16.96
N ALA A 662 -13.37 -2.53 17.41
CA ALA A 662 -12.20 -1.64 17.19
C ALA A 662 -11.77 -1.55 15.69
N VAL A 663 -12.38 -2.33 14.82
CA VAL A 663 -11.98 -2.47 13.41
C VAL A 663 -12.50 -1.34 12.50
N ALA A 664 -13.58 -0.63 12.84
CA ALA A 664 -14.24 0.25 11.86
C ALA A 664 -13.59 1.64 11.68
N ALA A 665 -13.07 2.29 12.72
CA ALA A 665 -12.47 3.62 12.58
C ALA A 665 -11.00 3.59 12.14
N LEU A 666 -10.26 2.57 12.57
CA LEU A 666 -8.94 2.26 12.01
C LEU A 666 -9.08 1.80 10.55
N ILE A 667 -10.17 1.15 10.17
CA ILE A 667 -10.48 0.74 8.79
C ILE A 667 -10.67 1.95 7.87
N ILE A 668 -11.31 3.04 8.27
CA ILE A 668 -11.47 4.21 7.40
C ILE A 668 -10.12 4.92 7.21
N MET A 669 -9.33 5.05 8.25
CA MET A 669 -7.98 5.61 8.18
C MET A 669 -7.01 4.65 7.44
N ILE A 670 -7.14 3.34 7.64
CA ILE A 670 -6.38 2.28 6.96
C ILE A 670 -6.92 2.04 5.54
N LEU A 671 -8.22 2.22 5.24
CA LEU A 671 -8.74 2.09 3.88
C LEU A 671 -8.27 3.22 2.96
N VAL A 672 -8.12 4.44 3.44
CA VAL A 672 -7.49 5.54 2.68
C VAL A 672 -5.99 5.27 2.48
N VAL A 673 -5.29 4.73 3.48
CA VAL A 673 -3.87 4.36 3.36
C VAL A 673 -3.70 3.02 2.62
N ARG A 674 -4.57 2.03 2.82
CA ARG A 674 -4.54 0.73 2.12
C ARG A 674 -5.05 0.80 0.69
N SER A 675 -6.01 1.66 0.34
CA SER A 675 -6.36 1.86 -1.07
C SER A 675 -5.15 2.40 -1.85
N ASN A 676 -4.39 3.33 -1.27
CA ASN A 676 -3.15 3.82 -1.86
C ASN A 676 -2.01 2.79 -1.83
N GLN A 677 -1.90 1.93 -0.81
CA GLN A 677 -0.91 0.86 -0.73
C GLN A 677 -1.31 -0.38 -1.55
N SER A 678 -2.58 -0.78 -1.55
CA SER A 678 -3.07 -1.91 -2.35
C SER A 678 -2.95 -1.63 -3.84
N ALA A 679 -3.29 -0.43 -4.27
CA ALA A 679 -3.13 -0.03 -5.66
C ALA A 679 -1.66 0.13 -6.08
N ARG A 680 -0.78 0.58 -5.17
CA ARG A 680 0.67 0.58 -5.39
C ARG A 680 1.23 -0.84 -5.43
N ASN A 681 0.76 -1.75 -4.56
CA ASN A 681 1.15 -3.16 -4.55
C ASN A 681 0.64 -3.92 -5.79
N ASP A 682 -0.55 -3.59 -6.30
CA ASP A 682 -1.06 -4.15 -7.55
C ASP A 682 -0.32 -3.59 -8.77
N ALA A 683 0.09 -2.32 -8.74
CA ALA A 683 0.98 -1.74 -9.76
C ALA A 683 2.37 -2.42 -9.73
N TYR A 684 2.90 -2.74 -8.54
CA TYR A 684 4.14 -3.49 -8.38
C TYR A 684 4.01 -4.93 -8.90
N ARG A 685 2.95 -5.64 -8.52
CA ARG A 685 2.65 -6.99 -9.04
C ARG A 685 2.54 -7.00 -10.55
N ARG A 686 2.02 -5.93 -11.15
CA ARG A 686 1.87 -5.81 -12.62
C ARG A 686 3.12 -5.33 -13.33
N ARG A 687 3.96 -4.47 -12.72
CA ARG A 687 5.25 -4.05 -13.30
C ARG A 687 6.35 -5.11 -13.21
N GLY A 688 6.32 -6.00 -12.21
CA GLY A 688 7.28 -7.09 -12.00
C GLY A 688 6.72 -8.49 -12.22
N GLY A 689 5.42 -8.65 -12.35
CA GLY A 689 4.72 -9.95 -12.43
C GLY A 689 4.10 -10.28 -13.78
N PHE A 690 4.27 -9.45 -14.78
CA PHE A 690 3.84 -9.77 -16.14
C PHE A 690 5.02 -10.34 -16.92
N TYR A 691 5.11 -11.60 -16.84
CA TYR A 691 5.49 -12.58 -17.88
C TYR A 691 5.59 -13.96 -17.27
#